data_b645e0521241e9ac303692438127a4f9
#
_entry.id   b645e0521241e9ac303692438127a4f9
#
_cell.length_a   1.000
_cell.length_b   1.000
_cell.length_c   1.000
_cell.angle_alpha   90.00
_cell.angle_beta   90.00
_cell.angle_gamma   90.00
#
_symmetry.space_group_name_H-M   'P 1'
#
loop_
_entity.id
_entity.type
_entity.pdbx_description
1 polymer ?
#
loop_
_entity_poly.entity_id
_entity_poly.type
_entity_poly.pdbx_seq_one_letter_code
_entity_poly.pdbx_strand_id
1 'polypeptide(L)'
;MSNPNSMTVLLVPRGESSEIISVLADYSAVELVDPFVWVDPADIGRTSIPATFVHGGRSHADVLQRILTEQRYQRVRVAVLVPADAPADWRAPRAAEQALEQAVRAAVVGTPITLLRILYTRGIPEPRGYDPAMVLEGWHNLLIAPEDSAGPTLGSVVVERLADPLDVATLVSPVVAAAAGLYSGIGRSVFDELPILPGHTVRAVRAYYRQLDALGVEDQLRIQLFDAGGRLPLPRSSAGNVVYVQDTGLAAQTAARALMTKHREVLRGSRMQVGATDVQAISSAEALKAFMSFLGAALRNAPAAWLSGMLGSVQSVLASTVQHAVFGGTDSAYSVVANAQVASWQELGRGADAMSSELGAQPGAGQLVQTDLSGLWNDYVNGALTLADGGRRSAAMEPIAVGAGIGVLPRAADVVPSAADAFTDIPASLAAVVGIPALAGGDVLGTAELRGRLESNFSDPAAGVEARHTFEALHQWDGTVGRSYAAQVGSIMADFMGRARAEVSTLVEQIRVAAARPDVDAQLRERQRIISLIISTAGWTVLVALIVLFCGLIFHWGHTWWTGEFVAWVGGSIVVIYFIAALILFIVGQRHLFAELSLRKSRLGELEAMQFNLRSAVQDLSRLSAAYGQLLAWNRVLGEVLRMPFGPVAPPRPRRPHILDGLPRSTQVGVAAPVETEAEATAHNLQRRLYGVGWLTGPWEQMLATAARQVREDPAALFRMGGVGSGSGLDGWSHAVATHQVQSEGATALWGRVQAMFDDPASGIAEALTAGVFVPTTGRQVSPAEFSAGLLDKRRASVPVPFDAALFTPAAATAGRGAVAVDEGDVARSGLEYRAVVVQVGEGLPSYEFAMFAQAVESHEFEPTTAIRALGTDGEDTPPSESMVF
;
A
#
# COMPACT_ATOMS: atom_id res chain seq x y z
N MET A 1 -18.53 -5.54 -9.29
CA MET A 1 -19.48 -6.38 -10.05
C MET A 1 -20.45 -6.99 -9.03
N SER A 2 -21.70 -6.53 -9.04
CA SER A 2 -22.74 -7.10 -8.18
C SER A 2 -23.07 -8.50 -8.73
N ASN A 3 -22.90 -9.52 -7.91
CA ASN A 3 -23.39 -10.85 -8.23
C ASN A 3 -24.93 -10.76 -8.38
N PRO A 4 -25.52 -11.13 -9.51
CA PRO A 4 -26.95 -10.98 -9.68
C PRO A 4 -27.69 -11.79 -8.63
N ASN A 5 -28.49 -11.12 -7.81
CA ASN A 5 -29.31 -11.78 -6.78
C ASN A 5 -30.43 -12.67 -7.39
N SER A 6 -30.62 -12.57 -8.70
CA SER A 6 -31.64 -13.33 -9.45
C SER A 6 -31.02 -13.98 -10.68
N MET A 7 -31.61 -15.11 -11.13
CA MET A 7 -31.22 -15.78 -12.36
C MET A 7 -32.43 -15.98 -13.24
N THR A 8 -32.28 -15.74 -14.54
CA THR A 8 -33.29 -15.98 -15.54
C THR A 8 -32.88 -17.12 -16.46
N VAL A 9 -33.79 -18.08 -16.64
CA VAL A 9 -33.65 -19.22 -17.53
C VAL A 9 -34.64 -19.05 -18.67
N LEU A 10 -34.13 -18.93 -19.89
CA LEU A 10 -34.96 -18.80 -21.10
C LEU A 10 -35.04 -20.17 -21.78
N LEU A 11 -36.25 -20.61 -22.07
CA LEU A 11 -36.53 -21.77 -22.95
C LEU A 11 -36.83 -21.24 -24.35
N VAL A 12 -35.90 -21.52 -25.27
CA VAL A 12 -35.96 -20.93 -26.62
C VAL A 12 -35.80 -22.02 -27.66
N PRO A 13 -36.81 -22.25 -28.49
CA PRO A 13 -36.70 -23.19 -29.62
C PRO A 13 -35.65 -22.68 -30.62
N ARG A 14 -34.96 -23.62 -31.24
CA ARG A 14 -34.03 -23.31 -32.33
C ARG A 14 -34.77 -22.75 -33.55
N GLY A 15 -34.09 -21.95 -34.33
CA GLY A 15 -34.64 -21.28 -35.47
C GLY A 15 -34.78 -19.80 -35.25
N GLU A 16 -35.88 -19.18 -35.73
CA GLU A 16 -36.04 -17.72 -35.66
C GLU A 16 -36.01 -17.14 -34.22
N SER A 17 -36.48 -17.90 -33.25
CA SER A 17 -36.43 -17.50 -31.85
C SER A 17 -34.99 -17.36 -31.31
N SER A 18 -33.99 -18.00 -31.92
CA SER A 18 -32.60 -17.87 -31.52
C SER A 18 -32.04 -16.47 -31.78
N GLU A 19 -32.58 -15.70 -32.71
CA GLU A 19 -32.15 -14.30 -32.94
C GLU A 19 -32.46 -13.40 -31.72
N ILE A 20 -33.52 -13.73 -30.95
CA ILE A 20 -33.80 -13.03 -29.69
C ILE A 20 -32.63 -13.23 -28.69
N ILE A 21 -32.06 -14.44 -28.66
CA ILE A 21 -30.90 -14.72 -27.80
C ILE A 21 -29.66 -13.97 -28.28
N SER A 22 -29.48 -13.87 -29.59
CA SER A 22 -28.39 -13.08 -30.18
C SER A 22 -28.50 -11.61 -29.80
N VAL A 23 -29.68 -11.00 -29.93
CA VAL A 23 -29.91 -9.59 -29.51
C VAL A 23 -29.71 -9.41 -27.99
N LEU A 24 -30.21 -10.35 -27.18
CA LEU A 24 -29.97 -10.30 -25.72
C LEU A 24 -28.50 -10.49 -25.36
N ALA A 25 -27.73 -11.28 -26.12
CA ALA A 25 -26.30 -11.40 -25.95
C ALA A 25 -25.57 -10.09 -26.31
N ASP A 26 -26.01 -9.39 -27.36
CA ASP A 26 -25.49 -8.06 -27.67
C ASP A 26 -25.82 -7.04 -26.59
N TYR A 27 -27.02 -7.09 -26.00
CA TYR A 27 -27.38 -6.30 -24.82
C TYR A 27 -26.47 -6.63 -23.63
N SER A 28 -26.14 -7.90 -23.44
CA SER A 28 -25.20 -8.32 -22.40
C SER A 28 -23.78 -7.80 -22.67
N ALA A 29 -23.35 -7.73 -23.94
CA ALA A 29 -22.03 -7.20 -24.31
C ALA A 29 -21.86 -5.71 -23.99
N VAL A 30 -22.94 -4.95 -23.98
CA VAL A 30 -22.97 -3.52 -23.61
C VAL A 30 -23.48 -3.26 -22.19
N GLU A 31 -23.58 -4.31 -21.36
CA GLU A 31 -24.01 -4.22 -19.97
C GLU A 31 -25.44 -3.70 -19.77
N LEU A 32 -26.29 -3.79 -20.80
CA LEU A 32 -27.71 -3.47 -20.67
C LEU A 32 -28.50 -4.53 -19.90
N VAL A 33 -28.09 -5.80 -20.01
CA VAL A 33 -28.75 -6.92 -19.32
C VAL A 33 -27.75 -7.71 -18.47
N ASP A 34 -28.25 -8.25 -17.37
CA ASP A 34 -27.53 -9.12 -16.46
C ASP A 34 -27.29 -10.50 -17.10
N PRO A 35 -26.38 -11.31 -16.56
CA PRO A 35 -26.15 -12.66 -17.05
C PRO A 35 -27.43 -13.49 -17.00
N PHE A 36 -27.63 -14.32 -18.04
CA PHE A 36 -28.79 -15.21 -18.15
C PHE A 36 -28.40 -16.58 -18.71
N VAL A 37 -29.32 -17.51 -18.59
CA VAL A 37 -29.17 -18.86 -19.13
C VAL A 37 -30.24 -19.13 -20.16
N TRP A 38 -29.91 -19.80 -21.27
CA TRP A 38 -30.91 -20.32 -22.16
C TRP A 38 -30.75 -21.81 -22.41
N VAL A 39 -31.88 -22.47 -22.69
CA VAL A 39 -31.99 -23.92 -22.88
C VAL A 39 -32.76 -24.19 -24.14
N ASP A 40 -32.33 -25.18 -24.92
CA ASP A 40 -33.09 -25.67 -26.07
C ASP A 40 -34.16 -26.67 -25.62
N PRO A 41 -35.42 -26.57 -26.04
CA PRO A 41 -36.45 -27.58 -25.73
C PRO A 41 -36.05 -29.00 -26.11
N ALA A 42 -35.24 -29.20 -27.16
CA ALA A 42 -34.76 -30.50 -27.59
C ALA A 42 -33.80 -31.19 -26.59
N ASP A 43 -33.19 -30.42 -25.69
CA ASP A 43 -32.25 -30.90 -24.67
C ASP A 43 -32.96 -31.24 -23.36
N ILE A 44 -34.24 -30.89 -23.24
CA ILE A 44 -35.04 -31.20 -22.06
C ILE A 44 -35.33 -32.70 -22.01
N GLY A 45 -35.26 -33.28 -20.82
CA GLY A 45 -35.47 -34.77 -20.62
C GLY A 45 -34.18 -35.56 -20.46
N ARG A 46 -33.02 -34.95 -20.65
CA ARG A 46 -31.74 -35.53 -20.29
C ARG A 46 -31.49 -35.43 -18.77
N THR A 47 -30.75 -36.38 -18.21
CA THR A 47 -30.40 -36.40 -16.77
C THR A 47 -29.65 -35.13 -16.35
N SER A 48 -28.79 -34.64 -17.21
CA SER A 48 -28.15 -33.32 -17.11
C SER A 48 -28.60 -32.46 -18.31
N ILE A 49 -29.27 -31.36 -18.04
CA ILE A 49 -29.82 -30.47 -19.08
C ILE A 49 -28.71 -29.56 -19.57
N PRO A 50 -28.26 -29.69 -20.83
CA PRO A 50 -27.32 -28.72 -21.41
C PRO A 50 -27.95 -27.34 -21.43
N ALA A 51 -27.17 -26.36 -21.03
CA ALA A 51 -27.58 -24.95 -20.99
C ALA A 51 -26.45 -24.05 -21.46
N THR A 52 -26.78 -22.91 -21.99
CA THR A 52 -25.80 -21.89 -22.39
C THR A 52 -25.94 -20.71 -21.45
N PHE A 53 -24.88 -20.40 -20.75
CA PHE A 53 -24.75 -19.21 -19.91
C PHE A 53 -24.18 -18.05 -20.74
N VAL A 54 -24.86 -16.91 -20.71
CA VAL A 54 -24.49 -15.71 -21.44
C VAL A 54 -24.08 -14.62 -20.45
N HIS A 55 -22.88 -14.08 -20.63
CA HIS A 55 -22.34 -13.00 -19.80
C HIS A 55 -21.35 -12.14 -20.59
N GLY A 56 -21.55 -10.82 -20.59
CA GLY A 56 -20.66 -9.88 -21.28
C GLY A 56 -20.51 -10.16 -22.78
N GLY A 57 -21.58 -10.61 -23.43
CA GLY A 57 -21.60 -10.97 -24.86
C GLY A 57 -20.93 -12.31 -25.18
N ARG A 58 -20.48 -13.05 -24.18
CA ARG A 58 -19.86 -14.38 -24.35
C ARG A 58 -20.83 -15.48 -23.93
N SER A 59 -20.89 -16.52 -24.74
CA SER A 59 -21.69 -17.70 -24.47
C SER A 59 -20.82 -18.85 -24.00
N HIS A 60 -21.20 -19.50 -22.91
CA HIS A 60 -20.49 -20.63 -22.34
C HIS A 60 -21.45 -21.81 -22.13
N ALA A 61 -21.13 -22.96 -22.71
CA ALA A 61 -21.94 -24.17 -22.54
C ALA A 61 -21.65 -24.83 -21.17
N ASP A 62 -22.70 -25.12 -20.44
CA ASP A 62 -22.64 -25.79 -19.13
C ASP A 62 -23.90 -26.63 -18.88
N VAL A 63 -24.08 -27.11 -17.66
CA VAL A 63 -25.25 -27.86 -17.22
C VAL A 63 -26.14 -26.99 -16.36
N LEU A 64 -27.43 -26.89 -16.68
CA LEU A 64 -28.39 -26.04 -15.98
C LEU A 64 -28.38 -26.24 -14.46
N GLN A 65 -28.38 -27.48 -14.00
CA GLN A 65 -28.36 -27.83 -12.58
C GLN A 65 -27.10 -27.25 -11.88
N ARG A 66 -25.95 -27.29 -12.55
CA ARG A 66 -24.71 -26.77 -12.02
C ARG A 66 -24.78 -25.25 -11.86
N ILE A 67 -25.21 -24.55 -12.91
CA ILE A 67 -25.35 -23.10 -12.90
C ILE A 67 -26.27 -22.65 -11.76
N LEU A 68 -27.41 -23.30 -11.59
CA LEU A 68 -28.41 -22.96 -10.58
C LEU A 68 -27.98 -23.30 -9.15
N THR A 69 -27.02 -24.21 -8.96
CA THR A 69 -26.52 -24.61 -7.62
C THR A 69 -25.19 -23.96 -7.26
N GLU A 70 -24.49 -23.33 -8.19
CA GLU A 70 -23.19 -22.72 -7.98
C GLU A 70 -23.24 -21.58 -6.95
N GLN A 71 -24.34 -20.83 -6.96
CA GLN A 71 -24.61 -19.76 -5.99
C GLN A 71 -26.06 -19.76 -5.53
N ARG A 72 -26.33 -19.13 -4.40
CA ARG A 72 -27.70 -19.03 -3.87
C ARG A 72 -28.37 -17.79 -4.45
N TYR A 73 -29.37 -18.00 -5.30
CA TYR A 73 -30.21 -16.95 -5.84
C TYR A 73 -31.35 -16.61 -4.90
N GLN A 74 -31.73 -15.33 -4.86
CA GLN A 74 -32.91 -14.87 -4.12
C GLN A 74 -34.21 -15.13 -4.90
N ARG A 75 -34.12 -15.18 -6.24
CA ARG A 75 -35.24 -15.44 -7.16
C ARG A 75 -34.74 -16.09 -8.44
N VAL A 76 -35.52 -17.00 -8.98
CA VAL A 76 -35.30 -17.57 -10.31
C VAL A 76 -36.52 -17.30 -11.16
N ARG A 77 -36.32 -16.88 -12.42
CA ARG A 77 -37.36 -16.68 -13.42
C ARG A 77 -37.18 -17.70 -14.53
N VAL A 78 -38.26 -18.33 -14.93
CA VAL A 78 -38.30 -19.20 -16.10
C VAL A 78 -39.18 -18.54 -17.14
N ALA A 79 -38.62 -18.21 -18.30
CA ALA A 79 -39.35 -17.58 -19.37
C ALA A 79 -39.31 -18.43 -20.65
N VAL A 80 -40.47 -18.80 -21.17
CA VAL A 80 -40.63 -19.57 -22.40
C VAL A 80 -41.02 -18.63 -23.53
N LEU A 81 -40.21 -18.62 -24.60
CA LEU A 81 -40.55 -17.83 -25.80
C LEU A 81 -41.42 -18.64 -26.73
N VAL A 82 -42.57 -18.07 -27.09
CA VAL A 82 -43.59 -18.72 -27.92
C VAL A 82 -43.89 -17.89 -29.15
N PRO A 83 -43.41 -18.30 -30.34
CA PRO A 83 -43.82 -17.66 -31.60
C PRO A 83 -45.31 -17.98 -31.89
N ALA A 84 -46.17 -17.00 -31.67
CA ALA A 84 -47.60 -17.23 -31.73
C ALA A 84 -48.16 -17.43 -33.15
N ASP A 85 -47.55 -16.80 -34.16
CA ASP A 85 -47.88 -16.89 -35.55
C ASP A 85 -47.15 -18.01 -36.33
N ALA A 86 -46.22 -18.71 -35.65
CA ALA A 86 -45.50 -19.81 -36.27
C ALA A 86 -46.27 -21.13 -36.20
N PRO A 87 -45.92 -22.12 -37.04
CA PRO A 87 -46.45 -23.49 -36.94
C PRO A 87 -46.20 -24.09 -35.55
N ALA A 88 -47.05 -25.04 -35.15
CA ALA A 88 -46.98 -25.66 -33.81
C ALA A 88 -45.69 -26.41 -33.53
N ASP A 89 -45.05 -26.94 -34.55
CA ASP A 89 -43.74 -27.64 -34.48
C ASP A 89 -42.55 -26.70 -34.18
N TRP A 90 -42.74 -25.39 -34.33
CA TRP A 90 -41.73 -24.36 -33.98
C TRP A 90 -41.81 -23.93 -32.50
N ARG A 91 -42.77 -24.39 -31.77
CA ARG A 91 -42.97 -24.07 -30.36
C ARG A 91 -42.37 -25.17 -29.48
N ALA A 92 -41.96 -24.79 -28.27
CA ALA A 92 -41.55 -25.76 -27.29
C ALA A 92 -42.70 -26.71 -26.95
N PRO A 93 -42.50 -28.05 -26.91
CA PRO A 93 -43.51 -28.97 -26.43
C PRO A 93 -43.90 -28.66 -24.98
N ARG A 94 -45.18 -28.74 -24.62
CA ARG A 94 -45.63 -28.52 -23.23
C ARG A 94 -44.92 -29.45 -22.21
N ALA A 95 -44.60 -30.66 -22.60
CA ALA A 95 -43.86 -31.57 -21.77
C ALA A 95 -42.45 -31.03 -21.44
N ALA A 96 -41.79 -30.37 -22.38
CA ALA A 96 -40.50 -29.72 -22.15
C ALA A 96 -40.59 -28.51 -21.20
N GLU A 97 -41.61 -27.70 -21.34
CA GLU A 97 -41.85 -26.56 -20.43
C GLU A 97 -42.06 -27.03 -18.98
N GLN A 98 -42.93 -28.04 -18.78
CA GLN A 98 -43.17 -28.63 -17.45
C GLN A 98 -41.95 -29.34 -16.88
N ALA A 99 -41.18 -30.03 -17.70
CA ALA A 99 -39.96 -30.70 -17.27
C ALA A 99 -38.89 -29.70 -16.87
N LEU A 100 -38.78 -28.57 -17.59
CA LEU A 100 -37.86 -27.48 -17.20
C LEU A 100 -38.27 -26.87 -15.85
N GLU A 101 -39.58 -26.58 -15.68
CA GLU A 101 -40.13 -26.08 -14.42
C GLU A 101 -39.76 -27.01 -13.25
N GLN A 102 -39.99 -28.30 -13.42
CA GLN A 102 -39.66 -29.30 -12.39
C GLN A 102 -38.14 -29.36 -12.10
N ALA A 103 -37.29 -29.35 -13.14
CA ALA A 103 -35.85 -29.36 -13.00
C ALA A 103 -35.34 -28.09 -12.25
N VAL A 104 -35.87 -26.91 -12.56
CA VAL A 104 -35.51 -25.68 -11.85
C VAL A 104 -35.98 -25.73 -10.39
N ARG A 105 -37.26 -26.15 -10.13
CA ARG A 105 -37.74 -26.30 -8.75
C ARG A 105 -36.93 -27.29 -7.92
N ALA A 106 -36.45 -28.38 -8.54
CA ALA A 106 -35.58 -29.34 -7.88
C ALA A 106 -34.16 -28.77 -7.57
N ALA A 107 -33.62 -27.91 -8.45
CA ALA A 107 -32.28 -27.33 -8.29
C ALA A 107 -32.27 -26.22 -7.23
N VAL A 108 -33.31 -25.40 -7.11
CA VAL A 108 -33.34 -24.20 -6.26
C VAL A 108 -34.43 -24.29 -5.17
N VAL A 109 -34.32 -25.26 -4.30
CA VAL A 109 -35.28 -25.52 -3.23
C VAL A 109 -35.43 -24.32 -2.30
N GLY A 110 -36.66 -23.85 -2.13
CA GLY A 110 -37.01 -22.72 -1.26
C GLY A 110 -36.81 -21.35 -1.86
N THR A 111 -36.34 -21.25 -3.09
CA THR A 111 -36.24 -19.98 -3.82
C THR A 111 -37.55 -19.70 -4.56
N PRO A 112 -38.13 -18.48 -4.50
CA PRO A 112 -39.30 -18.12 -5.28
C PRO A 112 -39.00 -18.18 -6.78
N ILE A 113 -39.94 -18.76 -7.53
CA ILE A 113 -39.84 -18.93 -8.97
C ILE A 113 -40.97 -18.18 -9.66
N THR A 114 -40.65 -17.34 -10.61
CA THR A 114 -41.63 -16.64 -11.47
C THR A 114 -41.66 -17.36 -12.81
N LEU A 115 -42.86 -17.75 -13.26
CA LEU A 115 -43.09 -18.50 -14.50
C LEU A 115 -43.71 -17.59 -15.55
N LEU A 116 -43.01 -17.39 -16.65
CA LEU A 116 -43.40 -16.48 -17.73
C LEU A 116 -43.52 -17.25 -19.04
N ARG A 117 -44.62 -17.06 -19.75
CA ARG A 117 -44.80 -17.53 -21.09
C ARG A 117 -45.00 -16.34 -21.98
N ILE A 118 -44.02 -16.04 -22.81
CA ILE A 118 -43.93 -14.80 -23.59
C ILE A 118 -44.27 -15.14 -25.05
N LEU A 119 -45.46 -14.71 -25.46
CA LEU A 119 -45.97 -14.85 -26.82
C LEU A 119 -45.53 -13.64 -27.64
N TYR A 120 -45.00 -13.87 -28.81
CA TYR A 120 -44.64 -12.81 -29.76
C TYR A 120 -45.06 -13.19 -31.17
N THR A 121 -45.22 -12.18 -32.05
CA THR A 121 -45.61 -12.33 -33.45
C THR A 121 -44.64 -11.55 -34.33
N ARG A 122 -44.64 -11.87 -35.63
CA ARG A 122 -43.90 -11.10 -36.64
C ARG A 122 -44.61 -9.80 -37.06
N GLY A 123 -45.62 -9.40 -36.36
CA GLY A 123 -46.51 -8.29 -36.64
C GLY A 123 -47.94 -8.74 -36.64
N ILE A 124 -48.76 -8.12 -37.44
CA ILE A 124 -50.17 -8.46 -37.53
C ILE A 124 -50.40 -9.37 -38.73
N PRO A 125 -50.47 -10.71 -38.53
CA PRO A 125 -50.65 -11.67 -39.60
C PRO A 125 -52.11 -11.83 -39.98
N GLU A 126 -52.34 -12.71 -40.96
CA GLU A 126 -53.68 -13.15 -41.28
C GLU A 126 -54.41 -13.77 -40.11
N PRO A 127 -55.70 -13.54 -39.89
CA PRO A 127 -56.49 -14.08 -38.82
C PRO A 127 -56.40 -15.63 -38.77
N ARG A 128 -55.94 -16.15 -37.65
CA ARG A 128 -55.92 -17.59 -37.36
C ARG A 128 -56.92 -17.90 -36.26
N GLY A 129 -57.42 -19.11 -36.24
CA GLY A 129 -58.24 -19.57 -35.15
C GLY A 129 -57.51 -19.61 -33.82
N TYR A 130 -58.25 -19.51 -32.74
CA TYR A 130 -57.71 -19.68 -31.36
C TYR A 130 -57.09 -21.04 -31.17
N ASP A 131 -55.83 -21.06 -30.67
CA ASP A 131 -55.10 -22.28 -30.29
C ASP A 131 -54.92 -22.31 -28.78
N PRO A 132 -55.66 -23.21 -28.06
CA PRO A 132 -55.54 -23.33 -26.62
C PRO A 132 -54.10 -23.70 -26.13
N ALA A 133 -53.32 -24.27 -27.03
CA ALA A 133 -51.94 -24.63 -26.69
C ALA A 133 -51.00 -23.44 -26.51
N MET A 134 -51.40 -22.23 -26.94
CA MET A 134 -50.60 -21.02 -26.78
C MET A 134 -50.54 -20.57 -25.32
N VAL A 135 -51.42 -20.98 -24.45
CA VAL A 135 -51.57 -20.49 -23.08
C VAL A 135 -51.42 -21.62 -22.10
N LEU A 136 -50.76 -21.36 -21.02
CA LEU A 136 -50.55 -22.38 -19.95
C LEU A 136 -51.09 -21.86 -18.62
N GLU A 137 -51.96 -22.61 -17.99
CA GLU A 137 -52.49 -22.31 -16.66
C GLU A 137 -51.40 -22.37 -15.62
N GLY A 138 -51.41 -21.44 -14.66
CA GLY A 138 -50.38 -21.33 -13.61
C GLY A 138 -49.17 -20.52 -14.04
N TRP A 139 -49.15 -20.00 -15.25
CA TRP A 139 -48.08 -19.14 -15.79
C TRP A 139 -48.59 -17.73 -16.10
N HIS A 140 -47.75 -16.72 -16.08
CA HIS A 140 -48.01 -15.44 -16.66
C HIS A 140 -47.96 -15.57 -18.19
N ASN A 141 -49.08 -15.58 -18.86
CA ASN A 141 -49.14 -15.58 -20.32
C ASN A 141 -49.15 -14.14 -20.81
N LEU A 142 -48.07 -13.75 -21.50
CA LEU A 142 -47.83 -12.39 -21.94
C LEU A 142 -47.82 -12.35 -23.47
N LEU A 143 -48.59 -11.47 -24.06
CA LEU A 143 -48.54 -11.20 -25.49
C LEU A 143 -47.79 -9.89 -25.71
N ILE A 144 -46.68 -9.94 -26.39
CA ILE A 144 -45.95 -8.74 -26.79
C ILE A 144 -46.74 -8.04 -27.87
N ALA A 145 -47.10 -6.81 -27.62
CA ALA A 145 -47.81 -5.97 -28.59
C ALA A 145 -46.89 -5.70 -29.79
N PRO A 146 -47.33 -5.96 -31.03
CA PRO A 146 -46.54 -5.64 -32.23
C PRO A 146 -46.56 -4.12 -32.52
N GLU A 147 -46.03 -3.39 -31.57
CA GLU A 147 -46.00 -1.91 -31.56
C GLU A 147 -44.62 -1.45 -31.09
N ASP A 148 -44.14 -0.35 -31.65
CA ASP A 148 -42.99 0.38 -31.14
C ASP A 148 -43.43 1.77 -30.66
N SER A 149 -43.09 2.11 -29.42
CA SER A 149 -43.43 3.38 -28.80
C SER A 149 -42.29 3.91 -27.98
N ALA A 150 -42.06 5.20 -28.04
CA ALA A 150 -41.00 5.84 -27.29
C ALA A 150 -41.34 6.01 -25.78
N GLY A 151 -42.54 5.82 -25.37
CA GLY A 151 -42.96 5.90 -23.97
C GLY A 151 -44.45 5.69 -23.78
N PRO A 152 -44.91 5.42 -22.55
CA PRO A 152 -46.31 5.03 -22.28
C PRO A 152 -47.34 6.12 -22.61
N THR A 153 -46.93 7.34 -22.85
CA THR A 153 -47.79 8.47 -23.17
C THR A 153 -47.55 9.06 -24.56
N LEU A 154 -46.64 8.50 -25.37
CA LEU A 154 -46.16 9.09 -26.60
C LEU A 154 -46.79 8.51 -27.88
N GLY A 155 -47.82 7.72 -27.75
CA GLY A 155 -48.40 7.01 -28.87
C GLY A 155 -47.52 5.86 -29.36
N SER A 156 -48.14 4.90 -29.98
CA SER A 156 -47.46 3.72 -30.53
C SER A 156 -47.57 3.71 -32.05
N VAL A 157 -46.58 3.09 -32.64
CA VAL A 157 -46.56 2.75 -34.05
C VAL A 157 -46.82 1.27 -34.15
N VAL A 158 -47.87 0.90 -34.80
CA VAL A 158 -48.23 -0.50 -35.05
C VAL A 158 -47.35 -1.02 -36.19
N VAL A 159 -46.71 -2.15 -35.94
CA VAL A 159 -45.72 -2.74 -36.86
C VAL A 159 -46.46 -3.68 -37.82
N GLU A 160 -46.21 -3.45 -39.10
CA GLU A 160 -46.61 -4.45 -40.11
C GLU A 160 -45.81 -5.73 -39.98
N ARG A 161 -46.14 -6.73 -40.77
CA ARG A 161 -45.49 -8.02 -40.78
C ARG A 161 -44.00 -7.87 -41.11
N LEU A 162 -43.15 -8.21 -40.17
CA LEU A 162 -41.70 -8.22 -40.31
C LEU A 162 -41.26 -9.47 -41.05
N ALA A 163 -40.46 -9.30 -42.08
CA ALA A 163 -39.92 -10.41 -42.86
C ALA A 163 -38.62 -10.98 -42.26
N ASP A 164 -37.80 -10.12 -41.66
CA ASP A 164 -36.50 -10.48 -41.09
C ASP A 164 -36.64 -10.94 -39.61
N PRO A 165 -36.18 -12.12 -39.25
CA PRO A 165 -36.14 -12.59 -37.85
C PRO A 165 -35.39 -11.64 -36.92
N LEU A 166 -34.34 -10.95 -37.39
CA LEU A 166 -33.56 -10.00 -36.60
C LEU A 166 -34.41 -8.76 -36.23
N ASP A 167 -35.23 -8.27 -37.13
CA ASP A 167 -36.11 -7.14 -36.83
C ASP A 167 -37.19 -7.54 -35.79
N VAL A 168 -37.73 -8.75 -35.88
CA VAL A 168 -38.59 -9.33 -34.84
C VAL A 168 -37.86 -9.41 -33.50
N ALA A 169 -36.61 -9.94 -33.48
CA ALA A 169 -35.82 -10.06 -32.27
C ALA A 169 -35.52 -8.69 -31.67
N THR A 170 -35.19 -7.69 -32.49
CA THR A 170 -34.92 -6.33 -32.03
C THR A 170 -36.11 -5.70 -31.34
N LEU A 171 -37.33 -5.93 -31.86
CA LEU A 171 -38.56 -5.43 -31.26
C LEU A 171 -38.96 -6.15 -29.98
N VAL A 172 -38.76 -7.50 -29.95
CA VAL A 172 -39.22 -8.39 -28.89
C VAL A 172 -38.25 -8.39 -27.67
N SER A 173 -36.95 -8.35 -27.93
CA SER A 173 -35.93 -8.51 -26.87
C SER A 173 -36.06 -7.50 -25.72
N PRO A 174 -36.37 -6.21 -25.91
CA PRO A 174 -36.55 -5.28 -24.80
C PRO A 174 -37.71 -5.68 -23.88
N VAL A 175 -38.79 -6.18 -24.44
CA VAL A 175 -39.96 -6.61 -23.66
C VAL A 175 -39.65 -7.91 -22.92
N VAL A 176 -38.91 -8.86 -23.54
CA VAL A 176 -38.41 -10.06 -22.91
C VAL A 176 -37.48 -9.68 -21.76
N ALA A 177 -36.55 -8.76 -21.98
CA ALA A 177 -35.61 -8.29 -20.95
C ALA A 177 -36.34 -7.65 -19.76
N ALA A 178 -37.34 -6.84 -20.00
CA ALA A 178 -38.15 -6.23 -18.96
C ALA A 178 -39.01 -7.25 -18.19
N ALA A 179 -39.75 -8.09 -18.93
CA ALA A 179 -40.65 -9.10 -18.33
C ALA A 179 -39.85 -10.13 -17.51
N ALA A 180 -38.72 -10.57 -18.03
CA ALA A 180 -37.83 -11.54 -17.37
C ALA A 180 -36.86 -10.93 -16.35
N GLY A 181 -36.94 -9.58 -16.12
CA GLY A 181 -36.10 -8.89 -15.12
C GLY A 181 -34.63 -8.97 -15.42
N LEU A 182 -34.24 -8.89 -16.70
CA LEU A 182 -32.84 -8.98 -17.15
C LEU A 182 -32.12 -7.65 -17.14
N TYR A 183 -32.80 -6.49 -17.16
CA TYR A 183 -32.09 -5.21 -17.21
C TYR A 183 -31.16 -5.00 -16.03
N SER A 184 -29.90 -4.75 -16.33
CA SER A 184 -28.82 -4.62 -15.35
C SER A 184 -29.08 -3.54 -14.31
N GLY A 185 -28.80 -3.84 -13.05
CA GLY A 185 -28.97 -2.90 -11.94
C GLY A 185 -30.41 -2.73 -11.44
N ILE A 186 -31.39 -3.30 -12.12
CA ILE A 186 -32.80 -3.28 -11.70
C ILE A 186 -33.17 -4.54 -10.92
N GLY A 187 -32.81 -5.74 -11.43
CA GLY A 187 -32.87 -7.03 -10.72
C GLY A 187 -34.29 -7.49 -10.37
N ARG A 188 -35.33 -6.73 -10.70
CA ARG A 188 -36.74 -7.05 -10.46
C ARG A 188 -37.52 -7.08 -11.76
N SER A 189 -38.62 -7.81 -11.74
CA SER A 189 -39.67 -7.77 -12.77
C SER A 189 -41.00 -7.49 -12.11
N VAL A 190 -41.88 -6.75 -12.78
CA VAL A 190 -43.23 -6.48 -12.32
C VAL A 190 -44.02 -7.78 -12.11
N PHE A 191 -43.68 -8.85 -12.84
CA PHE A 191 -44.32 -10.15 -12.72
C PHE A 191 -43.87 -10.96 -11.49
N ASP A 192 -42.88 -10.49 -10.77
CA ASP A 192 -42.45 -11.10 -9.49
C ASP A 192 -43.50 -10.92 -8.39
N GLU A 193 -44.31 -9.86 -8.49
CA GLU A 193 -45.33 -9.43 -7.50
C GLU A 193 -46.74 -9.53 -8.02
N LEU A 194 -46.93 -9.43 -9.38
CA LEU A 194 -48.25 -9.55 -9.97
C LEU A 194 -48.83 -10.96 -9.76
N PRO A 195 -50.14 -11.07 -9.44
CA PRO A 195 -50.77 -12.37 -9.33
C PRO A 195 -50.93 -13.04 -10.70
N ILE A 196 -50.66 -14.36 -10.72
CA ILE A 196 -51.00 -15.21 -11.87
C ILE A 196 -52.52 -15.25 -11.99
N LEU A 197 -53.03 -14.97 -13.21
CA LEU A 197 -54.47 -15.01 -13.45
C LEU A 197 -54.91 -16.45 -13.65
N PRO A 198 -56.13 -16.81 -13.19
CA PRO A 198 -56.66 -18.17 -13.39
C PRO A 198 -57.12 -18.39 -14.82
N GLY A 199 -57.15 -19.66 -15.25
CA GLY A 199 -57.63 -20.08 -16.55
C GLY A 199 -56.69 -19.69 -17.72
N HIS A 200 -57.24 -19.74 -18.91
CA HIS A 200 -56.55 -19.43 -20.16
C HIS A 200 -56.64 -17.92 -20.46
N THR A 201 -55.95 -17.14 -19.66
CA THR A 201 -55.90 -15.66 -19.77
C THR A 201 -54.57 -15.20 -20.32
N VAL A 202 -54.56 -14.13 -21.09
CA VAL A 202 -53.38 -13.47 -21.66
C VAL A 202 -53.43 -12.00 -21.31
N ARG A 203 -52.27 -11.42 -21.04
CA ARG A 203 -52.07 -9.99 -20.88
C ARG A 203 -51.25 -9.45 -22.04
N ALA A 204 -51.69 -8.37 -22.65
CA ALA A 204 -50.83 -7.63 -23.56
C ALA A 204 -49.77 -6.91 -22.77
N VAL A 205 -48.53 -6.88 -23.25
CA VAL A 205 -47.41 -6.26 -22.59
C VAL A 205 -46.52 -5.48 -23.56
N ARG A 206 -46.05 -4.33 -23.12
CA ARG A 206 -44.99 -3.57 -23.76
C ARG A 206 -44.09 -2.97 -22.69
N ALA A 207 -42.81 -2.72 -23.01
CA ALA A 207 -41.85 -2.21 -22.06
C ALA A 207 -41.12 -1.01 -22.62
N TYR A 208 -40.66 -0.17 -21.72
CA TYR A 208 -39.89 1.03 -22.01
C TYR A 208 -38.66 1.05 -21.10
N TYR A 209 -37.51 1.26 -21.71
CA TYR A 209 -36.26 1.34 -20.99
C TYR A 209 -35.58 2.67 -21.27
N ARG A 210 -34.99 3.25 -20.21
CA ARG A 210 -34.13 4.43 -20.31
C ARG A 210 -32.89 4.20 -19.42
N GLN A 211 -31.75 4.45 -20.00
CA GLN A 211 -30.50 4.51 -19.27
C GLN A 211 -29.78 5.81 -19.56
N LEU A 212 -29.33 6.50 -18.53
CA LEU A 212 -28.36 7.58 -18.66
C LEU A 212 -26.98 6.99 -18.36
N ASP A 213 -26.15 6.89 -19.39
CA ASP A 213 -24.75 6.53 -19.29
C ASP A 213 -23.91 7.77 -18.94
N ALA A 214 -23.35 7.81 -17.76
CA ALA A 214 -22.48 8.87 -17.30
C ALA A 214 -21.06 8.39 -17.03
N LEU A 215 -20.72 7.14 -17.40
CA LEU A 215 -19.40 6.55 -17.14
C LEU A 215 -18.26 7.39 -17.70
N GLY A 216 -18.44 7.97 -18.90
CA GLY A 216 -17.44 8.86 -19.49
C GLY A 216 -17.20 10.14 -18.68
N VAL A 217 -18.25 10.71 -18.10
CA VAL A 217 -18.15 11.89 -17.23
C VAL A 217 -17.50 11.51 -15.90
N GLU A 218 -17.88 10.37 -15.33
CA GLU A 218 -17.25 9.86 -14.11
C GLU A 218 -15.77 9.54 -14.30
N ASP A 219 -15.40 8.91 -15.41
CA ASP A 219 -13.99 8.61 -15.73
C ASP A 219 -13.18 9.91 -15.91
N GLN A 220 -13.73 10.91 -16.59
CA GLN A 220 -13.09 12.21 -16.74
C GLN A 220 -12.94 12.93 -15.40
N LEU A 221 -13.96 12.89 -14.56
CA LEU A 221 -13.87 13.43 -13.19
C LEU A 221 -12.83 12.69 -12.34
N ARG A 222 -12.75 11.37 -12.45
CA ARG A 222 -11.72 10.60 -11.75
C ARG A 222 -10.33 11.04 -12.15
N ILE A 223 -10.09 11.22 -13.45
CA ILE A 223 -8.80 11.74 -13.94
C ILE A 223 -8.53 13.11 -13.35
N GLN A 224 -9.49 14.05 -13.45
CA GLN A 224 -9.30 15.41 -12.94
C GLN A 224 -9.14 15.49 -11.41
N LEU A 225 -9.80 14.60 -10.66
CA LEU A 225 -9.72 14.58 -9.20
C LEU A 225 -8.48 13.87 -8.68
N PHE A 226 -8.04 12.79 -9.31
CA PHE A 226 -7.05 11.88 -8.77
C PHE A 226 -5.73 11.84 -9.53
N ASP A 227 -5.65 12.39 -10.74
CA ASP A 227 -4.36 12.57 -11.43
C ASP A 227 -3.65 13.79 -10.84
N ALA A 228 -2.81 13.53 -9.86
CA ALA A 228 -2.04 14.58 -9.22
C ALA A 228 -0.88 15.07 -10.09
N GLY A 229 -0.43 14.30 -11.10
CA GLY A 229 0.71 14.66 -11.95
C GLY A 229 1.98 15.03 -11.17
N GLY A 230 2.14 14.51 -9.93
CA GLY A 230 3.21 14.88 -8.99
C GLY A 230 2.99 16.21 -8.26
N ARG A 231 1.92 16.96 -8.58
CA ARG A 231 1.53 18.18 -7.84
C ARG A 231 0.49 17.83 -6.77
N LEU A 232 0.80 18.17 -5.54
CA LEU A 232 -0.09 17.93 -4.41
C LEU A 232 -1.24 18.95 -4.41
N PRO A 233 -2.51 18.50 -4.21
CA PRO A 233 -3.64 19.41 -4.08
C PRO A 233 -3.47 20.35 -2.89
N LEU A 234 -3.83 21.64 -3.04
CA LEU A 234 -3.83 22.58 -1.94
C LEU A 234 -4.98 22.26 -0.97
N PRO A 235 -4.71 21.84 0.28
CA PRO A 235 -5.75 21.49 1.21
C PRO A 235 -6.58 22.72 1.62
N ARG A 236 -7.85 22.49 2.01
CA ARG A 236 -8.68 23.53 2.62
C ARG A 236 -8.82 23.28 4.13
N SER A 237 -8.79 24.36 4.88
CA SER A 237 -9.06 24.36 6.29
C SER A 237 -10.29 25.24 6.59
N SER A 238 -11.13 24.80 7.50
CA SER A 238 -12.20 25.62 8.09
C SER A 238 -11.65 26.62 9.13
N ALA A 239 -10.46 26.38 9.66
CA ALA A 239 -9.86 27.12 10.76
C ALA A 239 -8.79 28.14 10.34
N GLY A 240 -8.42 28.23 9.05
CA GLY A 240 -7.36 29.16 8.59
C GLY A 240 -6.98 28.95 7.13
N ASN A 241 -6.19 29.86 6.59
CA ASN A 241 -5.69 29.73 5.20
C ASN A 241 -4.57 28.69 5.12
N VAL A 242 -4.63 27.84 4.11
CA VAL A 242 -3.52 26.96 3.71
C VAL A 242 -2.89 27.55 2.46
N VAL A 243 -1.57 27.63 2.45
CA VAL A 243 -0.81 28.22 1.33
C VAL A 243 0.37 27.34 0.96
N TYR A 244 0.76 27.37 -0.30
CA TYR A 244 2.03 26.77 -0.70
C TYR A 244 3.19 27.61 -0.18
N VAL A 245 4.16 26.96 0.44
CA VAL A 245 5.38 27.59 0.94
C VAL A 245 6.23 28.06 -0.26
N GLN A 246 6.75 29.28 -0.21
CA GLN A 246 7.60 29.82 -1.27
C GLN A 246 8.99 29.18 -1.29
N ASP A 247 9.61 29.02 -0.11
CA ASP A 247 10.92 28.35 0.04
C ASP A 247 10.71 26.92 0.56
N THR A 248 10.53 25.98 -0.38
CA THR A 248 10.32 24.57 -0.09
C THR A 248 11.54 23.94 0.60
N GLY A 249 12.76 24.36 0.22
CA GLY A 249 13.98 23.84 0.80
C GLY A 249 14.16 24.22 2.28
N LEU A 250 13.88 25.47 2.64
CA LEU A 250 13.94 25.93 4.04
C LEU A 250 12.88 25.21 4.90
N ALA A 251 11.68 25.03 4.37
CA ALA A 251 10.62 24.31 5.03
C ALA A 251 11.00 22.85 5.30
N ALA A 252 11.50 22.16 4.29
CA ALA A 252 12.00 20.79 4.37
C ALA A 252 13.14 20.65 5.39
N GLN A 253 14.11 21.56 5.35
CA GLN A 253 15.24 21.59 6.27
C GLN A 253 14.79 21.80 7.72
N THR A 254 13.83 22.69 7.94
CA THR A 254 13.32 22.97 9.29
C THR A 254 12.63 21.73 9.87
N ALA A 255 11.80 21.05 9.09
CA ALA A 255 11.14 19.82 9.49
C ALA A 255 12.15 18.68 9.75
N ALA A 256 13.16 18.53 8.89
CA ALA A 256 14.22 17.53 9.05
C ALA A 256 15.03 17.75 10.35
N ARG A 257 15.36 19.01 10.64
CA ARG A 257 16.06 19.36 11.88
C ARG A 257 15.21 19.09 13.12
N ALA A 258 13.92 19.40 13.09
CA ALA A 258 13.00 19.12 14.20
C ALA A 258 12.94 17.62 14.48
N LEU A 259 12.76 16.80 13.44
CA LEU A 259 12.77 15.34 13.53
C LEU A 259 14.07 14.81 14.17
N MET A 260 15.20 15.18 13.61
CA MET A 260 16.51 14.66 14.04
C MET A 260 16.94 15.18 15.41
N THR A 261 16.47 16.36 15.82
CA THR A 261 16.70 16.87 17.18
C THR A 261 15.96 16.04 18.21
N LYS A 262 14.71 15.68 17.93
CA LYS A 262 13.89 14.83 18.82
C LYS A 262 14.50 13.44 19.00
N HIS A 263 14.99 12.84 17.93
CA HIS A 263 15.47 11.45 17.92
C HIS A 263 16.99 11.29 18.04
N ARG A 264 17.69 12.37 18.40
CA ARG A 264 19.15 12.36 18.51
C ARG A 264 19.68 11.31 19.49
N GLU A 265 19.02 11.13 20.62
CA GLU A 265 19.45 10.20 21.67
C GLU A 265 19.29 8.73 21.24
N VAL A 266 18.31 8.43 20.40
CA VAL A 266 18.09 7.09 19.85
C VAL A 266 19.19 6.71 18.84
N LEU A 267 19.74 7.69 18.14
CA LEU A 267 20.78 7.49 17.13
C LEU A 267 22.20 7.53 17.69
N ARG A 268 22.41 8.07 18.89
CA ARG A 268 23.71 8.19 19.54
C ARG A 268 23.70 7.56 20.93
N GLY A 269 24.51 6.53 21.12
CA GLY A 269 24.69 5.87 22.42
C GLY A 269 25.41 6.75 23.45
N SER A 270 25.36 6.31 24.69
CA SER A 270 26.05 6.96 25.81
C SER A 270 27.57 6.92 25.64
N ARG A 271 28.25 7.93 26.17
CA ARG A 271 29.70 8.02 26.25
C ARG A 271 30.12 8.06 27.72
N MET A 272 31.15 7.30 28.04
CA MET A 272 31.78 7.36 29.35
C MET A 272 32.72 8.57 29.39
N GLN A 273 32.48 9.48 30.31
CA GLN A 273 33.40 10.60 30.54
C GLN A 273 34.61 10.08 31.27
N VAL A 274 35.80 10.37 30.75
CA VAL A 274 37.04 10.20 31.50
C VAL A 274 37.03 11.30 32.57
N GLY A 275 36.55 10.98 33.75
CA GLY A 275 36.68 11.85 34.92
C GLY A 275 38.14 12.05 35.20
N ALA A 276 38.57 13.31 35.51
CA ALA A 276 39.83 13.54 36.20
C ALA A 276 39.74 12.75 37.52
N THR A 277 40.29 11.55 37.51
CA THR A 277 40.36 10.74 38.75
C THR A 277 41.17 11.55 39.72
N ASP A 278 40.55 12.08 40.78
CA ASP A 278 41.28 12.51 41.96
C ASP A 278 42.22 11.37 42.30
N VAL A 279 43.50 11.67 42.30
CA VAL A 279 44.53 10.71 42.69
C VAL A 279 44.23 10.36 44.13
N GLN A 280 43.47 9.31 44.36
CA GLN A 280 43.19 8.83 45.70
C GLN A 280 44.51 8.42 46.33
N ALA A 281 44.95 9.27 47.21
CA ALA A 281 46.11 8.93 48.05
C ALA A 281 45.83 7.58 48.76
N ILE A 282 46.72 6.62 48.53
CA ILE A 282 46.59 5.30 49.15
C ILE A 282 46.48 5.50 50.67
N SER A 283 45.49 4.96 51.29
CA SER A 283 45.25 5.08 52.73
C SER A 283 46.43 4.50 53.54
N SER A 284 46.69 5.09 54.67
CA SER A 284 47.80 4.59 55.56
C SER A 284 47.63 3.12 55.89
N ALA A 285 46.43 2.59 55.98
CA ALA A 285 46.16 1.18 56.26
C ALA A 285 46.50 0.30 55.04
N GLU A 286 46.25 0.73 53.81
CA GLU A 286 46.65 0.00 52.59
C GLU A 286 48.18 0.05 52.39
N ALA A 287 48.81 1.15 52.67
CA ALA A 287 50.29 1.26 52.67
C ALA A 287 50.93 0.33 53.67
N LEU A 288 50.35 0.21 54.86
CA LEU A 288 50.88 -0.72 55.92
C LEU A 288 50.64 -2.19 55.47
N LYS A 289 49.49 -2.53 54.91
CA LYS A 289 49.19 -3.87 54.37
C LYS A 289 50.15 -4.22 53.21
N ALA A 290 50.45 -3.31 52.34
CA ALA A 290 51.36 -3.47 51.22
C ALA A 290 52.81 -3.67 51.77
N PHE A 291 53.25 -2.91 52.84
CA PHE A 291 54.50 -3.05 53.47
C PHE A 291 54.68 -4.42 54.15
N MET A 292 53.66 -4.92 54.89
CA MET A 292 53.72 -6.23 55.54
C MET A 292 53.83 -7.36 54.52
N SER A 293 53.10 -7.24 53.38
CA SER A 293 53.14 -8.17 52.23
C SER A 293 54.51 -8.16 51.55
N PHE A 294 55.07 -6.94 51.33
CA PHE A 294 56.42 -6.77 50.77
C PHE A 294 57.54 -7.32 51.72
N LEU A 295 57.41 -7.04 53.01
CA LEU A 295 58.37 -7.54 54.00
C LEU A 295 58.41 -9.09 54.02
N GLY A 296 57.21 -9.73 53.96
CA GLY A 296 57.13 -11.17 53.85
C GLY A 296 57.71 -11.72 52.55
N ALA A 297 57.57 -11.02 51.43
CA ALA A 297 58.19 -11.40 50.16
C ALA A 297 59.68 -11.15 50.09
N ALA A 298 60.16 -10.04 50.71
CA ALA A 298 61.61 -9.74 50.84
C ALA A 298 62.34 -10.77 51.67
N LEU A 299 61.79 -11.18 52.79
CA LEU A 299 62.34 -12.23 53.66
C LEU A 299 62.37 -13.61 52.98
N ARG A 300 61.43 -13.90 52.05
CA ARG A 300 61.43 -15.14 51.26
C ARG A 300 62.24 -15.03 49.96
N ASN A 301 62.97 -13.95 49.78
CA ASN A 301 63.83 -13.64 48.62
C ASN A 301 63.02 -13.66 47.29
N ALA A 302 61.70 -13.31 47.30
CA ALA A 302 60.81 -13.32 46.20
C ALA A 302 60.10 -11.94 45.93
N PRO A 303 60.83 -10.81 45.88
CA PRO A 303 60.22 -9.49 45.67
C PRO A 303 59.65 -9.32 44.23
N ALA A 304 60.19 -10.03 43.25
CA ALA A 304 59.72 -10.04 41.92
C ALA A 304 58.32 -10.70 41.79
N ALA A 305 58.05 -11.77 42.55
CA ALA A 305 56.75 -12.43 42.60
C ALA A 305 55.68 -11.54 43.28
N TRP A 306 56.10 -10.74 44.28
CA TRP A 306 55.19 -9.78 44.89
C TRP A 306 54.76 -8.65 43.89
N LEU A 307 55.78 -8.13 43.17
CA LEU A 307 55.51 -7.09 42.14
C LEU A 307 54.63 -7.60 41.01
N SER A 308 54.91 -8.83 40.51
CA SER A 308 54.09 -9.46 39.47
C SER A 308 52.69 -9.74 39.97
N GLY A 309 52.51 -10.11 41.26
CA GLY A 309 51.17 -10.26 41.83
C GLY A 309 50.43 -8.95 42.02
N MET A 310 51.12 -7.83 42.30
CA MET A 310 50.54 -6.48 42.39
C MET A 310 50.30 -5.84 41.03
N LEU A 311 51.14 -6.14 40.07
CA LEU A 311 51.03 -5.63 38.69
C LEU A 311 50.16 -6.54 37.81
N GLY A 312 49.78 -7.69 38.36
CA GLY A 312 49.21 -8.86 37.77
C GLY A 312 48.18 -8.71 36.67
N SER A 313 48.36 -9.57 35.71
CA SER A 313 47.39 -10.20 34.76
C SER A 313 46.43 -9.32 33.89
N VAL A 314 46.33 -8.03 34.12
CA VAL A 314 45.35 -7.18 33.38
C VAL A 314 45.89 -6.75 32.01
N GLN A 315 47.20 -6.72 31.81
CA GLN A 315 47.79 -6.19 30.58
C GLN A 315 47.71 -7.13 29.38
N SER A 316 47.70 -8.44 29.54
CA SER A 316 47.85 -9.37 28.41
C SER A 316 46.53 -9.63 27.64
N VAL A 317 45.37 -9.53 28.31
CA VAL A 317 44.08 -9.88 27.70
C VAL A 317 43.48 -8.69 26.94
N LEU A 318 43.64 -7.48 27.48
CA LEU A 318 43.04 -6.27 26.89
C LEU A 318 43.80 -5.78 25.63
N ALA A 319 45.13 -5.84 25.63
CA ALA A 319 45.94 -5.37 24.49
C ALA A 319 45.85 -6.32 23.29
N SER A 320 45.76 -7.63 23.49
CA SER A 320 45.77 -8.60 22.40
C SER A 320 44.49 -8.57 21.55
N THR A 321 43.32 -8.35 22.16
CA THR A 321 42.05 -8.41 21.46
C THR A 321 41.78 -7.13 20.64
N VAL A 322 42.13 -5.96 21.22
CA VAL A 322 42.05 -4.68 20.47
C VAL A 322 43.15 -4.67 19.38
N GLN A 323 44.31 -5.27 19.66
CA GLN A 323 45.39 -5.37 18.68
C GLN A 323 45.02 -6.28 17.50
N HIS A 324 44.32 -7.38 17.74
CA HIS A 324 43.81 -8.25 16.66
C HIS A 324 42.67 -7.62 15.87
N ALA A 325 41.70 -7.00 16.51
CA ALA A 325 40.57 -6.36 15.88
C ALA A 325 40.95 -5.13 15.04
N VAL A 326 41.99 -4.39 15.50
CA VAL A 326 42.41 -3.13 14.87
C VAL A 326 43.58 -3.31 13.89
N PHE A 327 44.48 -4.30 14.12
CA PHE A 327 45.74 -4.44 13.37
C PHE A 327 45.89 -5.77 12.61
N GLY A 328 44.82 -6.55 12.51
CA GLY A 328 44.83 -7.92 11.92
C GLY A 328 44.99 -8.04 10.41
N GLY A 329 45.59 -7.08 9.71
CA GLY A 329 45.91 -7.16 8.28
C GLY A 329 45.29 -6.07 7.42
N THR A 330 45.64 -6.04 6.13
CA THR A 330 45.15 -5.05 5.15
C THR A 330 43.65 -5.15 4.88
N ASP A 331 43.01 -6.27 5.17
CA ASP A 331 41.58 -6.55 4.99
C ASP A 331 40.78 -6.56 6.31
N SER A 332 41.34 -5.95 7.38
CA SER A 332 40.63 -5.88 8.65
C SER A 332 39.35 -5.01 8.57
N ALA A 333 38.33 -5.37 9.36
CA ALA A 333 37.07 -4.58 9.45
C ALA A 333 37.36 -3.09 9.78
N TYR A 334 38.43 -2.81 10.53
CA TYR A 334 38.89 -1.45 10.79
C TYR A 334 39.35 -0.73 9.54
N SER A 335 40.07 -1.41 8.62
CA SER A 335 40.57 -0.77 7.39
C SER A 335 39.41 -0.27 6.52
N VAL A 336 38.31 -1.00 6.47
CA VAL A 336 37.07 -0.60 5.77
C VAL A 336 36.43 0.62 6.44
N VAL A 337 36.37 0.64 7.78
CA VAL A 337 35.81 1.76 8.55
C VAL A 337 36.71 2.99 8.46
N ALA A 338 38.02 2.85 8.47
CA ALA A 338 39.00 3.94 8.47
C ALA A 338 39.20 4.56 7.06
N ASN A 339 39.13 3.74 6.01
CA ASN A 339 39.48 4.16 4.64
C ASN A 339 38.34 5.01 4.02
N ALA A 340 38.52 6.33 4.05
CA ALA A 340 37.46 7.31 3.75
C ALA A 340 37.05 7.40 2.28
N GLN A 341 37.87 6.93 1.34
CA GLN A 341 37.74 7.33 -0.07
C GLN A 341 37.02 6.31 -0.96
N VAL A 342 36.76 5.08 -0.52
CA VAL A 342 36.36 3.99 -1.43
C VAL A 342 35.16 3.17 -0.95
N ALA A 343 34.81 3.21 0.34
CA ALA A 343 33.75 2.34 0.86
C ALA A 343 32.34 2.97 0.71
N SER A 344 31.43 2.23 0.09
CA SER A 344 30.01 2.57 0.11
C SER A 344 29.46 2.55 1.54
N TRP A 345 28.33 3.23 1.77
CA TRP A 345 27.73 3.23 3.12
C TRP A 345 27.32 1.81 3.58
N GLN A 346 26.99 0.90 2.64
CA GLN A 346 26.73 -0.51 2.94
C GLN A 346 27.99 -1.25 3.40
N GLU A 347 29.13 -1.00 2.76
CA GLU A 347 30.41 -1.58 3.15
C GLU A 347 30.85 -1.04 4.51
N LEU A 348 30.63 0.26 4.74
CA LEU A 348 30.88 0.89 6.05
C LEU A 348 30.03 0.24 7.15
N GLY A 349 28.75 -0.02 6.90
CA GLY A 349 27.86 -0.73 7.81
C GLY A 349 28.32 -2.14 8.11
N ARG A 350 28.66 -2.93 7.07
CA ARG A 350 29.19 -4.29 7.23
C ARG A 350 30.52 -4.32 7.99
N GLY A 351 31.41 -3.36 7.72
CA GLY A 351 32.66 -3.20 8.48
C GLY A 351 32.40 -2.86 9.95
N ALA A 352 31.44 -1.98 10.23
CA ALA A 352 31.05 -1.63 11.59
C ALA A 352 30.43 -2.83 12.33
N ASP A 353 29.58 -3.62 11.67
CA ASP A 353 28.96 -4.83 12.24
C ASP A 353 30.02 -5.89 12.56
N ALA A 354 30.96 -6.15 11.64
CA ALA A 354 32.06 -7.06 11.85
C ALA A 354 32.93 -6.61 13.02
N MET A 355 33.32 -5.34 13.08
CA MET A 355 34.08 -4.75 14.17
C MET A 355 33.31 -4.78 15.50
N SER A 356 32.01 -4.54 15.49
CA SER A 356 31.14 -4.63 16.66
C SER A 356 31.06 -6.06 17.21
N SER A 357 30.96 -7.07 16.33
CA SER A 357 30.96 -8.48 16.72
C SER A 357 32.30 -8.90 17.33
N GLU A 358 33.42 -8.48 16.75
CA GLU A 358 34.78 -8.74 17.29
C GLU A 358 34.97 -8.08 18.66
N LEU A 359 34.53 -6.84 18.83
CA LEU A 359 34.62 -6.11 20.11
C LEU A 359 33.62 -6.63 21.15
N GLY A 360 32.48 -7.20 20.70
CA GLY A 360 31.41 -7.77 21.53
C GLY A 360 31.69 -9.19 22.02
N ALA A 361 32.58 -9.94 21.39
CA ALA A 361 32.95 -11.30 21.76
C ALA A 361 33.74 -11.41 23.08
N GLN A 362 34.03 -10.28 23.75
CA GLN A 362 34.77 -10.26 25.02
C GLN A 362 33.89 -10.68 26.21
N PRO A 363 34.45 -11.47 27.17
CA PRO A 363 33.76 -11.80 28.42
C PRO A 363 33.41 -10.52 29.20
N GLY A 364 32.12 -10.28 29.44
CA GLY A 364 31.61 -9.10 30.15
C GLY A 364 31.02 -8.00 29.25
N ALA A 365 31.08 -8.14 27.95
CA ALA A 365 30.30 -7.26 27.05
C ALA A 365 28.81 -7.57 27.21
N GLY A 366 28.00 -6.58 27.62
CA GLY A 366 26.55 -6.72 27.68
C GLY A 366 25.98 -7.04 26.30
N GLN A 367 24.87 -7.79 26.26
CA GLN A 367 24.17 -8.06 25.00
C GLN A 367 23.87 -6.75 24.25
N LEU A 368 24.16 -6.75 22.96
CA LEU A 368 23.79 -5.65 22.06
C LEU A 368 22.26 -5.51 22.08
N VAL A 369 21.76 -4.45 22.68
CA VAL A 369 20.33 -4.13 22.66
C VAL A 369 20.02 -3.53 21.29
N GLN A 370 19.20 -4.22 20.50
CA GLN A 370 18.63 -3.64 19.28
C GLN A 370 17.80 -2.42 19.66
N THR A 371 18.15 -1.27 19.11
CA THR A 371 17.45 -0.02 19.39
C THR A 371 16.20 0.04 18.52
N ASP A 372 15.04 0.25 19.14
CA ASP A 372 13.79 0.45 18.43
C ASP A 372 13.74 1.84 17.77
N LEU A 373 13.70 1.86 16.44
CA LEU A 373 13.59 3.08 15.62
C LEU A 373 12.14 3.41 15.20
N SER A 374 11.15 2.67 15.71
CA SER A 374 9.75 2.85 15.31
C SER A 374 9.24 4.27 15.52
N GLY A 375 9.62 4.91 16.63
CA GLY A 375 9.29 6.32 16.89
C GLY A 375 9.87 7.28 15.86
N LEU A 376 11.10 7.06 15.43
CA LEU A 376 11.75 7.88 14.41
C LEU A 376 11.01 7.76 13.07
N TRP A 377 10.71 6.53 12.64
CA TRP A 377 10.06 6.31 11.35
C TRP A 377 8.60 6.74 11.35
N ASN A 378 7.87 6.56 12.45
CA ASN A 378 6.52 7.12 12.58
C ASN A 378 6.54 8.65 12.44
N ASP A 379 7.45 9.33 13.12
CA ASP A 379 7.55 10.79 13.01
C ASP A 379 8.07 11.23 11.63
N TYR A 380 8.95 10.46 11.00
CA TYR A 380 9.40 10.72 9.62
C TYR A 380 8.24 10.69 8.62
N VAL A 381 7.46 9.61 8.65
CA VAL A 381 6.28 9.46 7.80
C VAL A 381 5.25 10.56 8.10
N ASN A 382 4.93 10.77 9.37
CA ASN A 382 3.99 11.82 9.78
C ASN A 382 4.46 13.21 9.35
N GLY A 383 5.77 13.48 9.41
CA GLY A 383 6.37 14.71 8.92
C GLY A 383 6.20 14.90 7.43
N ALA A 384 6.47 13.84 6.64
CA ALA A 384 6.27 13.87 5.20
C ALA A 384 4.81 14.16 4.83
N LEU A 385 3.85 13.43 5.44
CA LEU A 385 2.42 13.64 5.20
C LEU A 385 1.95 15.02 5.67
N THR A 386 2.49 15.54 6.80
CA THR A 386 2.15 16.89 7.32
C THR A 386 2.65 17.99 6.38
N LEU A 387 3.84 17.83 5.80
CA LEU A 387 4.37 18.75 4.78
C LEU A 387 3.54 18.76 3.50
N ALA A 388 2.93 17.63 3.16
CA ALA A 388 2.12 17.48 1.95
C ALA A 388 0.69 18.03 2.10
N ASP A 389 0.04 17.80 3.26
CA ASP A 389 -1.40 18.11 3.44
C ASP A 389 -1.75 19.00 4.63
N GLY A 390 -0.77 19.45 5.40
CA GLY A 390 -0.95 20.36 6.54
C GLY A 390 -1.61 19.71 7.77
N GLY A 391 -1.89 18.40 7.74
CA GLY A 391 -2.52 17.69 8.84
C GLY A 391 -1.58 17.51 10.04
N ARG A 392 -2.05 17.79 11.24
CA ARG A 392 -1.30 17.52 12.47
C ARG A 392 -1.45 16.07 12.88
N ARG A 393 -0.38 15.28 12.80
CA ARG A 393 -0.37 13.85 13.10
C ARG A 393 0.46 13.48 14.33
N SER A 394 1.48 14.29 14.62
CA SER A 394 2.39 14.06 15.73
C SER A 394 2.62 15.38 16.48
N ALA A 395 2.78 15.30 17.80
CA ALA A 395 3.15 16.48 18.60
C ALA A 395 4.57 16.99 18.29
N ALA A 396 5.40 16.16 17.64
CA ALA A 396 6.77 16.51 17.26
C ALA A 396 6.89 17.18 15.90
N MET A 397 5.91 16.92 15.02
CA MET A 397 5.88 17.40 13.64
C MET A 397 4.69 18.33 13.46
N GLU A 398 4.82 19.57 13.91
CA GLU A 398 3.78 20.56 13.73
C GLU A 398 3.75 21.07 12.29
N PRO A 399 2.55 21.38 11.76
CA PRO A 399 2.43 22.05 10.46
C PRO A 399 3.25 23.33 10.41
N ILE A 400 3.81 23.62 9.25
CA ILE A 400 4.60 24.84 9.05
C ILE A 400 3.69 26.05 9.16
N ALA A 401 4.00 26.97 10.07
CA ALA A 401 3.28 28.22 10.19
C ALA A 401 3.75 29.22 9.11
N VAL A 402 2.82 29.76 8.32
CA VAL A 402 3.05 30.83 7.36
C VAL A 402 2.11 31.99 7.68
N GLY A 403 2.59 32.99 8.38
CA GLY A 403 1.75 34.02 8.95
C GLY A 403 0.74 33.43 9.95
N ALA A 404 -0.55 33.66 9.71
CA ALA A 404 -1.65 33.04 10.49
C ALA A 404 -2.15 31.72 9.87
N GLY A 405 -1.53 31.23 8.79
CA GLY A 405 -1.94 30.05 8.05
C GLY A 405 -0.99 28.87 8.16
N ILE A 406 -1.36 27.79 7.49
CA ILE A 406 -0.58 26.55 7.39
C ILE A 406 0.13 26.52 6.03
N GLY A 407 1.43 26.25 6.04
CA GLY A 407 2.24 26.05 4.83
C GLY A 407 2.30 24.58 4.44
N VAL A 408 2.14 24.29 3.15
CA VAL A 408 2.31 22.95 2.57
C VAL A 408 3.23 23.02 1.35
N LEU A 409 3.85 21.90 1.01
CA LEU A 409 4.72 21.80 -0.16
C LEU A 409 3.89 21.52 -1.43
N PRO A 410 4.23 22.17 -2.57
CA PRO A 410 3.42 22.04 -3.79
C PRO A 410 3.64 20.75 -4.56
N ARG A 411 4.80 20.09 -4.44
CA ARG A 411 5.17 18.91 -5.21
C ARG A 411 5.54 17.74 -4.30
N ALA A 412 5.15 16.55 -4.70
CA ALA A 412 5.52 15.32 -4.01
C ALA A 412 7.05 15.15 -3.89
N ALA A 413 7.78 15.48 -4.96
CA ALA A 413 9.24 15.41 -5.00
C ALA A 413 9.94 16.36 -4.02
N ASP A 414 9.31 17.49 -3.65
CA ASP A 414 9.86 18.40 -2.62
C ASP A 414 9.74 17.80 -1.21
N VAL A 415 8.82 16.87 -1.01
CA VAL A 415 8.67 16.12 0.25
C VAL A 415 9.54 14.87 0.20
N VAL A 416 9.18 13.89 -0.62
CA VAL A 416 9.94 12.64 -0.81
C VAL A 416 9.95 12.31 -2.31
N PRO A 417 11.12 12.30 -2.94
CA PRO A 417 11.25 11.93 -4.36
C PRO A 417 10.85 10.48 -4.59
N SER A 418 10.14 10.24 -5.68
CA SER A 418 9.71 8.91 -6.13
C SER A 418 10.77 8.22 -7.00
N ALA A 419 10.51 6.99 -7.45
CA ALA A 419 11.36 6.30 -8.41
C ALA A 419 11.49 7.05 -9.75
N ALA A 420 10.47 7.82 -10.15
CA ALA A 420 10.53 8.63 -11.36
C ALA A 420 11.46 9.85 -11.25
N ASP A 421 11.79 10.26 -10.04
CA ASP A 421 12.73 11.36 -9.79
C ASP A 421 14.18 10.85 -9.63
N ALA A 422 14.44 9.55 -9.89
CA ALA A 422 15.76 8.95 -9.84
C ALA A 422 16.69 9.55 -10.92
N PHE A 423 17.97 9.64 -10.60
CA PHE A 423 18.98 9.99 -11.58
C PHE A 423 19.34 8.76 -12.40
N THR A 424 18.98 8.76 -13.67
CA THR A 424 19.20 7.64 -14.61
C THR A 424 20.10 8.05 -15.79
N ASP A 425 20.55 9.28 -15.82
CA ASP A 425 21.29 9.90 -16.94
C ASP A 425 22.79 9.52 -16.92
N ILE A 426 23.03 8.21 -16.71
CA ILE A 426 24.39 7.63 -16.68
C ILE A 426 24.55 6.74 -17.90
N PRO A 427 25.44 7.07 -18.86
CA PRO A 427 25.72 6.23 -20.00
C PRO A 427 26.13 4.81 -19.58
N ALA A 428 25.69 3.79 -20.32
CA ALA A 428 25.96 2.40 -19.98
C ALA A 428 27.47 2.07 -19.91
N SER A 429 28.27 2.72 -20.78
CA SER A 429 29.73 2.66 -20.78
C SER A 429 30.33 3.12 -19.45
N LEU A 430 29.83 4.26 -18.96
CA LEU A 430 30.29 4.88 -17.72
C LEU A 430 29.74 4.13 -16.51
N ALA A 431 28.50 3.65 -16.56
CA ALA A 431 27.87 2.87 -15.48
C ALA A 431 28.65 1.57 -15.18
N ALA A 432 29.23 0.93 -16.21
CA ALA A 432 30.07 -0.25 -16.03
C ALA A 432 31.38 0.07 -15.30
N VAL A 433 31.96 1.26 -15.53
CA VAL A 433 33.22 1.70 -14.89
C VAL A 433 32.94 2.19 -13.45
N VAL A 434 31.90 2.98 -13.28
CA VAL A 434 31.53 3.59 -11.98
C VAL A 434 30.82 2.59 -11.06
N GLY A 435 30.15 1.56 -11.62
CA GLY A 435 29.44 0.53 -10.88
C GLY A 435 28.12 1.00 -10.26
N ILE A 436 27.61 2.16 -10.66
CA ILE A 436 26.33 2.74 -10.20
C ILE A 436 25.49 3.05 -11.44
N PRO A 437 24.46 2.27 -11.75
CA PRO A 437 23.64 2.48 -12.95
C PRO A 437 22.56 3.56 -12.77
N ALA A 438 22.10 3.82 -11.55
CA ALA A 438 21.11 4.81 -11.23
C ALA A 438 21.17 5.17 -9.75
N LEU A 439 20.67 6.38 -9.40
CA LEU A 439 20.54 6.84 -8.01
C LEU A 439 19.09 7.13 -7.68
N ALA A 440 18.64 6.65 -6.53
CA ALA A 440 17.33 7.01 -5.99
C ALA A 440 17.33 8.46 -5.49
N GLY A 441 16.19 9.14 -5.64
CA GLY A 441 15.98 10.45 -5.03
C GLY A 441 16.10 10.35 -3.50
N GLY A 442 16.87 11.26 -2.90
CA GLY A 442 17.13 11.28 -1.46
C GLY A 442 18.27 10.40 -0.97
N ASP A 443 18.98 9.67 -1.84
CA ASP A 443 20.21 8.96 -1.51
C ASP A 443 21.43 9.90 -1.56
N VAL A 444 21.64 10.63 -0.47
CA VAL A 444 22.70 11.63 -0.35
C VAL A 444 24.10 11.00 -0.35
N LEU A 445 24.25 9.84 0.31
CA LEU A 445 25.54 9.12 0.36
C LEU A 445 25.89 8.50 -0.99
N GLY A 446 24.92 7.90 -1.66
CA GLY A 446 25.11 7.40 -3.03
C GLY A 446 25.44 8.54 -4.01
N THR A 447 24.83 9.71 -3.85
CA THR A 447 25.15 10.91 -4.65
C THR A 447 26.59 11.35 -4.41
N ALA A 448 27.04 11.40 -3.17
CA ALA A 448 28.43 11.75 -2.83
C ALA A 448 29.42 10.71 -3.38
N GLU A 449 29.08 9.44 -3.29
CA GLU A 449 29.88 8.34 -3.84
C GLU A 449 30.01 8.42 -5.36
N LEU A 450 28.87 8.60 -6.07
CA LEU A 450 28.89 8.76 -7.52
C LEU A 450 29.71 9.97 -7.94
N ARG A 451 29.56 11.08 -7.23
CA ARG A 451 30.35 12.31 -7.47
C ARG A 451 31.84 12.04 -7.38
N GLY A 452 32.31 11.39 -6.30
CA GLY A 452 33.73 11.04 -6.13
C GLY A 452 34.25 10.07 -7.19
N ARG A 453 33.42 9.07 -7.60
CA ARG A 453 33.79 8.15 -8.67
C ARG A 453 33.84 8.84 -10.04
N LEU A 454 32.94 9.77 -10.34
CA LEU A 454 32.99 10.57 -11.56
C LEU A 454 34.24 11.46 -11.59
N GLU A 455 34.56 12.15 -10.49
CA GLU A 455 35.77 12.98 -10.38
C GLU A 455 37.06 12.19 -10.60
N SER A 456 37.14 10.97 -10.05
CA SER A 456 38.30 10.10 -10.24
C SER A 456 38.53 9.66 -11.70
N ASN A 457 37.47 9.67 -12.52
CA ASN A 457 37.51 9.32 -13.93
C ASN A 457 37.68 10.52 -14.89
N PHE A 458 37.77 11.75 -14.40
CA PHE A 458 37.91 12.95 -15.25
C PHE A 458 39.17 12.95 -16.14
N SER A 459 40.22 12.27 -15.70
CA SER A 459 41.48 12.15 -16.42
C SER A 459 41.55 10.95 -17.35
N ASP A 460 40.53 10.09 -17.35
CA ASP A 460 40.51 8.91 -18.23
C ASP A 460 40.26 9.36 -19.69
N PRO A 461 41.13 8.98 -20.63
CA PRO A 461 40.96 9.33 -22.04
C PRO A 461 39.68 8.78 -22.68
N ALA A 462 39.19 7.63 -22.21
CA ALA A 462 37.98 6.96 -22.73
C ALA A 462 36.70 7.47 -22.12
N ALA A 463 36.65 7.68 -20.81
CA ALA A 463 35.43 8.00 -20.05
C ALA A 463 35.37 9.45 -19.55
N GLY A 464 36.48 10.22 -19.63
CA GLY A 464 36.56 11.53 -18.95
C GLY A 464 35.60 12.60 -19.47
N VAL A 465 35.22 12.57 -20.75
CA VAL A 465 34.24 13.50 -21.30
C VAL A 465 32.84 13.17 -20.82
N GLU A 466 32.47 11.89 -20.88
CA GLU A 466 31.17 11.41 -20.36
C GLU A 466 31.05 11.61 -18.85
N ALA A 467 32.13 11.37 -18.09
CA ALA A 467 32.17 11.60 -16.65
C ALA A 467 31.92 13.06 -16.27
N ARG A 468 32.48 14.04 -16.99
CA ARG A 468 32.22 15.47 -16.75
C ARG A 468 30.80 15.85 -17.09
N HIS A 469 30.28 15.39 -18.23
CA HIS A 469 28.88 15.66 -18.61
C HIS A 469 27.90 15.09 -17.60
N THR A 470 28.09 13.82 -17.19
CA THR A 470 27.27 13.19 -16.17
C THR A 470 27.40 13.89 -14.81
N PHE A 471 28.58 14.41 -14.46
CA PHE A 471 28.78 15.18 -13.24
C PHE A 471 27.98 16.51 -13.25
N GLU A 472 27.94 17.21 -14.36
CA GLU A 472 27.13 18.43 -14.51
C GLU A 472 25.63 18.10 -14.43
N ALA A 473 25.19 17.04 -15.09
CA ALA A 473 23.81 16.57 -15.00
C ALA A 473 23.43 16.16 -13.55
N LEU A 474 24.32 15.45 -12.87
CA LEU A 474 24.17 15.08 -11.47
C LEU A 474 24.06 16.31 -10.56
N HIS A 475 24.86 17.34 -10.81
CA HIS A 475 24.83 18.58 -10.04
C HIS A 475 23.51 19.33 -10.23
N GLN A 476 22.99 19.39 -11.44
CA GLN A 476 21.68 20.02 -11.72
C GLN A 476 20.54 19.22 -11.07
N TRP A 477 20.56 17.90 -11.19
CA TRP A 477 19.58 17.03 -10.56
C TRP A 477 19.61 17.15 -9.04
N ASP A 478 20.78 17.08 -8.41
CA ASP A 478 20.97 17.25 -6.96
C ASP A 478 20.49 18.63 -6.47
N GLY A 479 20.66 19.67 -7.28
CA GLY A 479 20.14 21.02 -7.00
C GLY A 479 18.61 21.09 -6.88
N THR A 480 17.89 20.14 -7.49
CA THR A 480 16.43 20.03 -7.39
C THR A 480 15.99 19.06 -6.29
N VAL A 481 16.50 17.83 -6.31
CA VAL A 481 16.08 16.72 -5.43
C VAL A 481 16.70 16.85 -4.03
N GLY A 482 17.92 17.37 -3.93
CA GLY A 482 18.65 17.55 -2.67
C GLY A 482 17.99 18.53 -1.69
N ARG A 483 17.03 19.34 -2.15
CA ARG A 483 16.24 20.24 -1.29
C ARG A 483 15.04 19.56 -0.63
N SER A 484 14.69 18.34 -1.04
CA SER A 484 13.56 17.60 -0.50
C SER A 484 13.73 17.28 0.99
N TYR A 485 12.61 17.09 1.68
CA TYR A 485 12.62 16.68 3.09
C TYR A 485 13.39 15.36 3.30
N ALA A 486 13.20 14.39 2.44
CA ALA A 486 13.94 13.12 2.49
C ALA A 486 15.45 13.32 2.37
N ALA A 487 15.90 14.16 1.43
CA ALA A 487 17.32 14.45 1.23
C ALA A 487 17.90 15.23 2.42
N GLN A 488 17.14 16.15 3.01
CA GLN A 488 17.59 16.89 4.21
C GLN A 488 17.74 15.97 5.43
N VAL A 489 16.82 15.01 5.63
CA VAL A 489 16.96 13.99 6.67
C VAL A 489 18.17 13.10 6.39
N GLY A 490 18.33 12.64 5.14
CA GLY A 490 19.49 11.85 4.70
C GLY A 490 20.83 12.57 4.91
N SER A 491 20.88 13.88 4.65
CA SER A 491 22.06 14.71 4.86
C SER A 491 22.47 14.80 6.34
N ILE A 492 21.50 14.98 7.24
CA ILE A 492 21.79 15.01 8.69
C ILE A 492 22.26 13.63 9.17
N MET A 493 21.67 12.54 8.68
CA MET A 493 22.13 11.18 9.00
C MET A 493 23.54 10.91 8.47
N ALA A 494 23.84 11.35 7.25
CA ALA A 494 25.19 11.27 6.67
C ALA A 494 26.22 12.02 7.50
N ASP A 495 25.90 13.22 8.01
CA ASP A 495 26.74 13.99 8.93
C ASP A 495 26.95 13.24 10.26
N PHE A 496 25.93 12.62 10.82
CA PHE A 496 26.07 11.79 12.02
C PHE A 496 26.97 10.57 11.77
N MET A 497 26.83 9.89 10.63
CA MET A 497 27.72 8.79 10.24
C MET A 497 29.17 9.26 10.09
N GLY A 498 29.39 10.41 9.43
CA GLY A 498 30.70 11.02 9.29
C GLY A 498 31.36 11.31 10.65
N ARG A 499 30.60 11.89 11.58
CA ARG A 499 31.09 12.15 12.95
C ARG A 499 31.39 10.88 13.73
N ALA A 500 30.49 9.88 13.67
CA ALA A 500 30.73 8.61 14.34
C ALA A 500 31.98 7.91 13.81
N ARG A 501 32.18 7.95 12.51
CA ARG A 501 33.40 7.44 11.86
C ARG A 501 34.67 8.16 12.30
N ALA A 502 34.66 9.49 12.32
CA ALA A 502 35.80 10.29 12.80
C ALA A 502 36.08 10.01 14.29
N GLU A 503 35.04 9.81 15.10
CA GLU A 503 35.18 9.40 16.51
C GLU A 503 35.83 8.03 16.63
N VAL A 504 35.44 7.04 15.83
CA VAL A 504 36.06 5.71 15.80
C VAL A 504 37.54 5.82 15.46
N SER A 505 37.91 6.54 14.39
CA SER A 505 39.29 6.70 13.98
C SER A 505 40.15 7.41 15.06
N THR A 506 39.60 8.44 15.68
CA THR A 506 40.27 9.17 16.76
C THR A 506 40.48 8.30 17.99
N LEU A 507 39.48 7.53 18.43
CA LEU A 507 39.56 6.64 19.56
C LEU A 507 40.55 5.50 19.31
N VAL A 508 40.58 4.92 18.12
CA VAL A 508 41.56 3.89 17.74
C VAL A 508 42.98 4.43 17.80
N GLU A 509 43.24 5.64 17.27
CA GLU A 509 44.56 6.25 17.32
C GLU A 509 44.95 6.60 18.76
N GLN A 510 44.04 7.10 19.58
CA GLN A 510 44.29 7.35 21.01
C GLN A 510 44.64 6.04 21.75
N ILE A 511 43.95 4.94 21.50
CA ILE A 511 44.23 3.63 22.10
C ILE A 511 45.61 3.14 21.62
N ARG A 512 45.92 3.32 20.34
CA ARG A 512 47.21 2.95 19.76
C ARG A 512 48.37 3.70 20.42
N VAL A 513 48.24 5.01 20.56
CA VAL A 513 49.27 5.86 21.24
C VAL A 513 49.41 5.47 22.69
N ALA A 514 48.28 5.16 23.39
CA ALA A 514 48.30 4.72 24.77
C ALA A 514 48.99 3.33 24.94
N ALA A 515 48.78 2.42 23.98
CA ALA A 515 49.38 1.10 23.97
C ALA A 515 50.89 1.12 23.60
N ALA A 516 51.34 2.08 22.77
CA ALA A 516 52.71 2.17 22.29
C ALA A 516 53.69 2.78 23.32
N ARG A 517 53.24 3.24 24.48
CA ARG A 517 54.10 3.84 25.50
C ARG A 517 55.01 2.79 26.14
N PRO A 518 56.36 3.03 26.26
CA PRO A 518 57.29 2.03 26.71
C PRO A 518 57.03 1.65 28.17
N ASP A 519 57.24 0.35 28.45
CA ASP A 519 57.05 -0.25 29.76
C ASP A 519 58.25 0.07 30.68
N VAL A 520 58.03 0.85 31.73
CA VAL A 520 59.06 1.29 32.72
C VAL A 520 59.41 0.15 33.71
N ASP A 521 58.85 -1.04 33.49
CA ASP A 521 58.96 -2.18 34.41
C ASP A 521 60.37 -2.65 34.68
N ALA A 522 61.32 -2.46 33.77
CA ALA A 522 62.73 -2.87 33.96
C ALA A 522 63.44 -2.01 35.04
N GLN A 523 63.18 -0.69 35.00
CA GLN A 523 63.79 0.22 36.01
C GLN A 523 63.15 0.06 37.38
N LEU A 524 61.82 -0.23 37.43
CA LEU A 524 61.14 -0.47 38.71
C LEU A 524 61.59 -1.80 39.34
N ARG A 525 61.81 -2.85 38.56
CA ARG A 525 62.32 -4.13 39.03
C ARG A 525 63.75 -4.01 39.65
N GLU A 526 64.63 -3.24 39.02
CA GLU A 526 65.99 -3.05 39.54
C GLU A 526 65.97 -2.26 40.82
N ARG A 527 65.20 -1.17 40.96
CA ARG A 527 65.09 -0.41 42.21
C ARG A 527 64.49 -1.22 43.35
N GLN A 528 63.53 -2.04 43.08
CA GLN A 528 62.97 -2.97 44.10
C GLN A 528 63.94 -4.03 44.58
N ARG A 529 64.76 -4.55 43.66
CA ARG A 529 65.80 -5.49 43.99
C ARG A 529 66.81 -4.88 44.97
N ILE A 530 67.17 -3.61 44.72
CA ILE A 530 68.11 -2.90 45.63
C ILE A 530 67.46 -2.65 46.98
N ILE A 531 66.26 -2.18 47.10
CA ILE A 531 65.53 -1.92 48.33
C ILE A 531 65.32 -3.23 49.12
N SER A 532 64.91 -4.31 48.43
CA SER A 532 64.73 -5.61 49.07
C SER A 532 66.05 -6.20 49.62
N LEU A 533 67.13 -5.99 48.87
CA LEU A 533 68.45 -6.44 49.29
C LEU A 533 68.91 -5.67 50.55
N ILE A 534 68.72 -4.37 50.64
CA ILE A 534 69.02 -3.55 51.81
C ILE A 534 68.15 -4.00 53.03
N ILE A 535 66.87 -4.18 52.85
CA ILE A 535 65.95 -4.61 53.93
C ILE A 535 66.26 -6.04 54.38
N SER A 536 66.55 -6.93 53.45
CA SER A 536 66.90 -8.33 53.76
C SER A 536 68.26 -8.41 54.50
N THR A 537 69.27 -7.70 53.98
CA THR A 537 70.60 -7.70 54.68
C THR A 537 70.51 -7.09 56.08
N ALA A 538 69.80 -5.97 56.27
CA ALA A 538 69.53 -5.38 57.57
C ALA A 538 68.73 -6.34 58.47
N GLY A 539 67.76 -7.07 57.92
CA GLY A 539 66.99 -8.06 58.64
C GLY A 539 67.91 -9.26 59.15
N TRP A 540 68.78 -9.71 58.28
CA TRP A 540 69.76 -10.74 58.66
C TRP A 540 70.76 -10.26 59.71
N THR A 541 71.16 -8.98 59.61
CA THR A 541 72.05 -8.38 60.65
C THR A 541 71.36 -8.26 62.01
N VAL A 542 70.11 -7.90 62.03
CA VAL A 542 69.27 -7.86 63.22
C VAL A 542 69.05 -9.26 63.77
N LEU A 543 68.82 -10.24 62.96
CA LEU A 543 68.69 -11.65 63.38
C LEU A 543 69.97 -12.14 64.03
N VAL A 544 71.12 -11.91 63.42
CA VAL A 544 72.44 -12.25 63.99
C VAL A 544 72.68 -11.51 65.32
N ALA A 545 72.32 -10.21 65.41
CA ALA A 545 72.41 -9.46 66.64
C ALA A 545 71.50 -10.04 67.75
N LEU A 546 70.32 -10.46 67.42
CA LEU A 546 69.40 -11.13 68.37
C LEU A 546 69.92 -12.49 68.80
N ILE A 547 70.50 -13.27 67.87
CA ILE A 547 71.18 -14.56 68.21
C ILE A 547 72.34 -14.30 69.16
N VAL A 548 73.16 -13.30 68.91
CA VAL A 548 74.28 -12.93 69.74
C VAL A 548 73.80 -12.52 71.14
N LEU A 549 72.74 -11.67 71.23
CA LEU A 549 72.13 -11.28 72.49
C LEU A 549 71.56 -12.49 73.27
N PHE A 550 70.91 -13.41 72.55
CA PHE A 550 70.38 -14.65 73.14
C PHE A 550 71.47 -15.63 73.62
N CYS A 551 72.51 -15.78 72.78
CA CYS A 551 73.71 -16.56 73.18
C CYS A 551 74.40 -15.92 74.40
N GLY A 552 74.54 -14.61 74.48
CA GLY A 552 75.08 -13.90 75.60
C GLY A 552 74.29 -14.16 76.92
N LEU A 553 72.95 -14.32 76.81
CA LEU A 553 72.08 -14.73 77.95
C LEU A 553 72.31 -16.17 78.41
N ILE A 554 72.48 -17.15 77.51
CA ILE A 554 72.71 -18.54 77.75
C ILE A 554 74.10 -18.78 78.37
N PHE A 555 75.11 -18.14 77.83
CA PHE A 555 76.50 -18.33 78.24
C PHE A 555 77.02 -17.40 79.37
N HIS A 556 76.08 -16.59 79.96
CA HIS A 556 76.36 -15.67 81.09
C HIS A 556 77.55 -14.75 80.85
N TRP A 557 77.71 -14.19 79.58
CA TRP A 557 78.75 -13.26 79.22
C TRP A 557 78.60 -11.91 79.94
N GLY A 558 79.40 -11.69 81.05
CA GLY A 558 79.37 -10.47 81.86
C GLY A 558 78.40 -10.53 83.07
N HIS A 559 78.79 -11.12 84.13
CA HIS A 559 78.11 -11.57 85.32
C HIS A 559 77.04 -10.69 85.98
N THR A 560 76.84 -9.43 85.64
CA THR A 560 75.84 -8.55 86.31
C THR A 560 74.89 -7.80 85.32
N TRP A 561 75.20 -7.77 84.02
CA TRP A 561 74.43 -6.88 83.06
C TRP A 561 73.53 -7.61 82.08
N TRP A 562 73.71 -8.89 81.93
CA TRP A 562 72.86 -9.68 80.96
C TRP A 562 71.67 -10.32 81.65
N THR A 563 70.79 -9.47 82.17
CA THR A 563 69.56 -9.97 82.76
C THR A 563 68.57 -10.27 81.66
N GLY A 564 67.56 -11.18 81.87
CA GLY A 564 66.50 -11.48 80.87
C GLY A 564 65.69 -10.22 80.47
N GLU A 565 65.54 -9.29 81.43
CA GLU A 565 64.84 -8.00 81.12
C GLU A 565 65.69 -7.11 80.25
N PHE A 566 66.96 -6.99 80.41
CA PHE A 566 67.88 -6.22 79.60
C PHE A 566 67.90 -6.74 78.13
N VAL A 567 68.05 -8.05 77.97
CA VAL A 567 68.00 -8.68 76.65
C VAL A 567 66.66 -8.49 75.94
N ALA A 568 65.57 -8.61 76.73
CA ALA A 568 64.23 -8.36 76.17
C ALA A 568 64.05 -6.89 75.76
N TRP A 569 64.51 -5.94 76.56
CA TRP A 569 64.42 -4.49 76.23
C TRP A 569 65.32 -4.09 75.07
N VAL A 570 66.60 -4.54 75.07
CA VAL A 570 67.49 -4.22 73.98
C VAL A 570 67.12 -4.95 72.73
N GLY A 571 66.74 -6.24 72.78
CA GLY A 571 66.27 -7.01 71.62
C GLY A 571 64.97 -6.47 71.02
N GLY A 572 64.04 -6.10 71.93
CA GLY A 572 62.82 -5.45 71.50
C GLY A 572 63.03 -4.09 70.82
N SER A 573 63.92 -3.26 71.41
CA SER A 573 64.29 -1.98 70.83
C SER A 573 64.92 -2.12 69.45
N ILE A 574 65.85 -3.08 69.27
CA ILE A 574 66.51 -3.38 68.00
C ILE A 574 65.46 -3.77 66.94
N VAL A 575 64.52 -4.62 67.30
CA VAL A 575 63.43 -5.05 66.41
C VAL A 575 62.50 -3.85 66.03
N VAL A 576 62.14 -3.03 67.02
CA VAL A 576 61.28 -1.83 66.77
C VAL A 576 62.01 -0.82 65.89
N ILE A 577 63.28 -0.53 66.14
CA ILE A 577 64.10 0.40 65.34
C ILE A 577 64.21 -0.12 63.92
N TYR A 578 64.53 -1.42 63.77
CA TYR A 578 64.57 -2.05 62.44
C TYR A 578 63.24 -1.90 61.70
N PHE A 579 62.16 -2.19 62.40
CA PHE A 579 60.80 -2.11 61.79
C PHE A 579 60.46 -0.67 61.36
N ILE A 580 60.75 0.33 62.20
CA ILE A 580 60.56 1.74 61.87
C ILE A 580 61.49 2.17 60.68
N ALA A 581 62.76 1.78 60.74
CA ALA A 581 63.72 2.09 59.66
C ALA A 581 63.33 1.44 58.35
N ALA A 582 62.95 0.15 58.39
CA ALA A 582 62.45 -0.57 57.20
C ALA A 582 61.13 0.04 56.66
N LEU A 583 60.24 0.46 57.54
CA LEU A 583 59.01 1.15 57.12
C LEU A 583 59.31 2.53 56.46
N ILE A 584 60.18 3.33 57.06
CA ILE A 584 60.63 4.62 56.48
C ILE A 584 61.30 4.40 55.13
N LEU A 585 62.24 3.45 55.03
CA LEU A 585 62.93 3.09 53.80
C LEU A 585 61.95 2.60 52.73
N PHE A 586 60.93 1.83 53.10
CA PHE A 586 59.89 1.34 52.24
C PHE A 586 59.03 2.52 51.76
N ILE A 587 58.51 3.41 52.66
CA ILE A 587 57.71 4.53 52.30
C ILE A 587 58.44 5.50 51.39
N VAL A 588 59.67 5.85 51.73
CA VAL A 588 60.48 6.77 50.92
C VAL A 588 60.92 6.14 49.58
N GLY A 589 61.29 4.89 49.59
CA GLY A 589 61.76 4.17 48.40
C GLY A 589 60.57 3.82 47.44
N GLN A 590 59.38 3.60 48.00
CA GLN A 590 58.21 3.21 47.23
C GLN A 590 57.29 4.42 46.85
N ARG A 591 57.64 5.65 47.26
CA ARG A 591 56.81 6.85 46.86
C ARG A 591 56.62 6.91 45.38
N HIS A 592 57.62 6.65 44.55
CA HIS A 592 57.54 6.65 43.09
C HIS A 592 56.71 5.47 42.60
N LEU A 593 56.74 4.31 43.24
CA LEU A 593 55.97 3.12 42.87
C LEU A 593 54.45 3.38 43.12
N PHE A 594 54.13 3.99 44.29
CA PHE A 594 52.74 4.35 44.55
C PHE A 594 52.21 5.43 43.63
N ALA A 595 53.01 6.41 43.25
CA ALA A 595 52.67 7.41 42.24
C ALA A 595 52.47 6.73 40.87
N GLU A 596 53.32 5.80 40.48
CA GLU A 596 53.25 5.04 39.24
C GLU A 596 52.03 4.09 39.22
N LEU A 597 51.72 3.43 40.33
CA LEU A 597 50.51 2.59 40.46
C LEU A 597 49.22 3.41 40.36
N SER A 598 49.18 4.62 40.97
CA SER A 598 48.06 5.50 40.85
C SER A 598 47.89 6.01 39.41
N LEU A 599 48.97 6.36 38.75
CA LEU A 599 49.00 6.72 37.32
C LEU A 599 48.55 5.56 36.43
N ARG A 600 49.01 4.32 36.72
CA ARG A 600 48.55 3.12 35.98
C ARG A 600 47.07 2.85 36.17
N LYS A 601 46.55 2.97 37.40
CA LYS A 601 45.12 2.81 37.69
C LYS A 601 44.29 3.87 36.96
N SER A 602 44.78 5.13 36.92
CA SER A 602 44.15 6.19 36.12
C SER A 602 44.20 5.88 34.63
N ARG A 603 45.35 5.41 34.10
CA ARG A 603 45.50 5.01 32.70
C ARG A 603 44.62 3.82 32.32
N LEU A 604 44.46 2.84 33.21
CA LEU A 604 43.54 1.72 32.97
C LEU A 604 42.12 2.18 32.90
N GLY A 605 41.68 3.08 33.79
CA GLY A 605 40.38 3.71 33.73
C GLY A 605 40.15 4.54 32.44
N GLU A 606 41.19 5.26 31.98
CA GLU A 606 41.16 5.97 30.70
C GLU A 606 41.03 5.02 29.52
N LEU A 607 41.79 3.91 29.49
CA LEU A 607 41.73 2.90 28.45
C LEU A 607 40.38 2.19 28.44
N GLU A 608 39.82 1.85 29.60
CA GLU A 608 38.50 1.26 29.73
C GLU A 608 37.41 2.21 29.19
N ALA A 609 37.51 3.50 29.53
CA ALA A 609 36.59 4.51 29.01
C ALA A 609 36.74 4.69 27.50
N MET A 610 37.96 4.71 26.96
CA MET A 610 38.23 4.77 25.53
C MET A 610 37.67 3.54 24.80
N GLN A 611 37.85 2.33 25.37
CA GLN A 611 37.30 1.09 24.79
C GLN A 611 35.79 1.06 24.83
N PHE A 612 35.17 1.49 25.94
CA PHE A 612 33.73 1.63 26.01
C PHE A 612 33.22 2.61 24.95
N ASN A 613 33.85 3.79 24.84
CA ASN A 613 33.47 4.80 23.84
C ASN A 613 33.69 4.30 22.42
N LEU A 614 34.75 3.53 22.15
CA LEU A 614 34.99 2.91 20.86
C LEU A 614 33.86 1.93 20.49
N ARG A 615 33.51 1.03 21.44
CA ARG A 615 32.37 0.11 21.22
C ARG A 615 31.07 0.87 20.92
N SER A 616 30.78 1.88 21.74
CA SER A 616 29.58 2.73 21.53
C SER A 616 29.63 3.45 20.19
N ALA A 617 30.78 3.97 19.77
CA ALA A 617 30.91 4.66 18.48
C ALA A 617 30.77 3.71 17.27
N VAL A 618 31.30 2.49 17.37
CA VAL A 618 31.12 1.45 16.35
C VAL A 618 29.67 0.99 16.27
N GLN A 619 29.00 0.82 17.42
CA GLN A 619 27.58 0.49 17.47
C GLN A 619 26.71 1.61 16.89
N ASP A 620 27.04 2.88 17.15
CA ASP A 620 26.35 4.01 16.56
C ASP A 620 26.51 4.03 15.04
N LEU A 621 27.69 3.71 14.53
CA LEU A 621 27.96 3.66 13.10
C LEU A 621 27.17 2.55 12.43
N SER A 622 27.12 1.35 13.01
CA SER A 622 26.28 0.24 12.56
C SER A 622 24.79 0.62 12.56
N ARG A 623 24.30 1.18 13.68
CA ARG A 623 22.91 1.65 13.82
C ARG A 623 22.54 2.71 12.80
N LEU A 624 23.41 3.70 12.59
CA LEU A 624 23.19 4.78 11.61
C LEU A 624 23.19 4.25 10.18
N SER A 625 24.04 3.28 9.85
CA SER A 625 24.05 2.61 8.54
C SER A 625 22.74 1.85 8.32
N ALA A 626 22.28 1.08 9.32
CA ALA A 626 21.00 0.38 9.27
C ALA A 626 19.82 1.36 9.12
N ALA A 627 19.82 2.43 9.90
CA ALA A 627 18.80 3.48 9.82
C ALA A 627 18.79 4.17 8.45
N TYR A 628 19.96 4.41 7.85
CA TYR A 628 20.05 4.99 6.51
C TYR A 628 19.44 4.07 5.43
N GLY A 629 19.70 2.76 5.53
CA GLY A 629 19.05 1.78 4.66
C GLY A 629 17.53 1.76 4.80
N GLN A 630 17.01 1.86 6.03
CA GLN A 630 15.58 1.99 6.30
C GLN A 630 14.99 3.30 5.77
N LEU A 631 15.72 4.42 5.90
CA LEU A 631 15.32 5.70 5.30
C LEU A 631 15.10 5.55 3.79
N LEU A 632 16.04 4.93 3.08
CA LEU A 632 15.90 4.71 1.63
C LEU A 632 14.70 3.80 1.28
N ALA A 633 14.40 2.79 2.10
CA ALA A 633 13.22 1.97 1.92
C ALA A 633 11.93 2.76 2.15
N TRP A 634 11.86 3.58 3.21
CA TRP A 634 10.73 4.49 3.44
C TRP A 634 10.59 5.54 2.33
N ASN A 635 11.70 6.06 1.81
CA ASN A 635 11.67 7.01 0.69
C ASN A 635 11.01 6.40 -0.56
N ARG A 636 11.33 5.14 -0.88
CA ARG A 636 10.69 4.42 -2.01
C ARG A 636 9.17 4.32 -1.83
N VAL A 637 8.72 3.96 -0.64
CA VAL A 637 7.28 3.85 -0.34
C VAL A 637 6.61 5.21 -0.38
N LEU A 638 7.11 6.17 0.38
CA LEU A 638 6.50 7.51 0.51
C LEU A 638 6.54 8.27 -0.81
N GLY A 639 7.63 8.17 -1.56
CA GLY A 639 7.75 8.82 -2.87
C GLY A 639 6.66 8.38 -3.84
N GLU A 640 6.39 7.07 -3.93
CA GLU A 640 5.33 6.56 -4.78
C GLU A 640 3.93 6.89 -4.24
N VAL A 641 3.72 6.79 -2.92
CA VAL A 641 2.43 7.15 -2.31
C VAL A 641 2.12 8.64 -2.48
N LEU A 642 3.09 9.52 -2.31
CA LEU A 642 2.88 10.96 -2.49
C LEU A 642 2.70 11.36 -3.95
N ARG A 643 3.37 10.66 -4.87
CA ARG A 643 3.23 10.88 -6.29
C ARG A 643 1.89 10.42 -6.83
N MET A 644 1.44 9.23 -6.42
CA MET A 644 0.18 8.61 -6.84
C MET A 644 -0.62 8.12 -5.63
N PRO A 645 -1.10 9.03 -4.78
CA PRO A 645 -1.79 8.65 -3.53
C PRO A 645 -3.07 7.85 -3.76
N PHE A 646 -3.60 7.89 -4.98
CA PHE A 646 -4.84 7.23 -5.40
C PHE A 646 -4.60 5.98 -6.25
N GLY A 647 -3.35 5.66 -6.57
CA GLY A 647 -2.99 4.62 -7.53
C GLY A 647 -3.16 5.10 -8.99
N PRO A 648 -2.91 4.21 -9.97
CA PRO A 648 -3.08 4.55 -11.37
C PRO A 648 -4.55 4.80 -11.68
N VAL A 649 -4.82 5.87 -12.39
CA VAL A 649 -6.16 6.14 -12.92
C VAL A 649 -6.38 5.19 -14.08
N ALA A 650 -7.42 4.35 -14.01
CA ALA A 650 -7.76 3.45 -15.10
C ALA A 650 -8.04 4.28 -16.38
N PRO A 651 -7.55 3.84 -17.54
CA PRO A 651 -7.89 4.52 -18.79
C PRO A 651 -9.40 4.54 -18.99
N PRO A 652 -9.93 5.59 -19.63
CA PRO A 652 -11.37 5.68 -19.89
C PRO A 652 -11.82 4.46 -20.69
N ARG A 653 -12.95 3.90 -20.32
CA ARG A 653 -13.52 2.72 -20.99
C ARG A 653 -13.83 3.04 -22.45
N PRO A 654 -13.47 2.17 -23.40
CA PRO A 654 -13.80 2.39 -24.79
C PRO A 654 -15.33 2.43 -24.97
N ARG A 655 -15.86 3.52 -25.51
CA ARG A 655 -17.27 3.62 -25.86
C ARG A 655 -17.55 2.72 -27.07
N ARG A 656 -18.67 2.02 -27.03
CA ARG A 656 -19.20 1.21 -28.17
C ARG A 656 -20.46 1.84 -28.71
N PRO A 657 -20.42 3.07 -29.27
CA PRO A 657 -21.62 3.83 -29.63
C PRO A 657 -22.47 3.12 -30.72
N HIS A 658 -21.85 2.44 -31.66
CA HIS A 658 -22.53 1.79 -32.79
C HIS A 658 -23.54 0.69 -32.39
N ILE A 659 -23.38 0.07 -31.19
CA ILE A 659 -24.34 -0.93 -30.70
C ILE A 659 -25.61 -0.24 -30.19
N LEU A 660 -25.49 1.00 -29.71
CA LEU A 660 -26.61 1.76 -29.15
C LEU A 660 -27.44 2.41 -30.23
N ASP A 661 -26.91 2.56 -31.44
CA ASP A 661 -27.64 3.21 -32.57
C ASP A 661 -28.81 2.38 -33.10
N GLY A 662 -28.78 1.05 -32.87
CA GLY A 662 -29.77 0.11 -33.37
C GLY A 662 -30.90 -0.23 -32.40
N LEU A 663 -31.01 0.46 -31.27
CA LEU A 663 -32.02 0.17 -30.27
C LEU A 663 -33.43 0.65 -30.76
N PRO A 664 -34.52 -0.09 -30.46
CA PRO A 664 -35.88 0.35 -30.77
C PRO A 664 -36.24 1.60 -29.96
N ARG A 665 -37.27 2.32 -30.36
CA ARG A 665 -37.75 3.55 -29.70
C ARG A 665 -38.09 3.33 -28.22
N SER A 666 -38.55 2.15 -27.89
CA SER A 666 -38.88 1.75 -26.51
C SER A 666 -37.64 1.68 -25.61
N THR A 667 -36.46 1.47 -26.18
CA THR A 667 -35.20 1.31 -25.46
C THR A 667 -34.20 2.39 -25.84
N GLN A 668 -33.91 3.31 -24.94
CA GLN A 668 -33.04 4.43 -25.25
C GLN A 668 -31.93 4.51 -24.21
N VAL A 669 -30.71 4.71 -24.69
CA VAL A 669 -29.53 5.00 -23.87
C VAL A 669 -29.08 6.42 -24.23
N GLY A 670 -29.07 7.29 -23.24
CA GLY A 670 -28.54 8.63 -23.37
C GLY A 670 -27.15 8.70 -22.76
N VAL A 671 -26.24 9.43 -23.36
CA VAL A 671 -24.89 9.67 -22.84
C VAL A 671 -24.84 11.06 -22.22
N ALA A 672 -24.42 11.16 -20.99
CA ALA A 672 -24.24 12.43 -20.31
C ALA A 672 -23.22 13.30 -21.06
N ALA A 673 -23.59 14.53 -21.36
CA ALA A 673 -22.80 15.50 -22.12
C ALA A 673 -22.90 16.89 -21.45
N PRO A 674 -22.20 17.06 -20.31
CA PRO A 674 -22.17 18.34 -19.58
C PRO A 674 -21.49 19.43 -20.41
N VAL A 675 -21.78 20.68 -20.10
CA VAL A 675 -21.03 21.83 -20.62
C VAL A 675 -19.63 21.79 -19.98
N GLU A 676 -18.58 21.87 -20.78
CA GLU A 676 -17.17 21.71 -20.33
C GLU A 676 -16.81 22.65 -19.17
N THR A 677 -17.20 23.93 -19.27
CA THR A 677 -16.95 24.93 -18.21
C THR A 677 -17.67 24.60 -16.89
N GLU A 678 -18.85 24.00 -16.94
CA GLU A 678 -19.58 23.58 -15.74
C GLU A 678 -19.01 22.31 -15.15
N ALA A 679 -18.54 21.38 -15.98
CA ALA A 679 -17.85 20.17 -15.54
C ALA A 679 -16.53 20.51 -14.84
N GLU A 680 -15.73 21.43 -15.39
CA GLU A 680 -14.51 21.92 -14.76
C GLU A 680 -14.78 22.65 -13.44
N ALA A 681 -15.78 23.53 -13.39
CA ALA A 681 -16.16 24.22 -12.17
C ALA A 681 -16.63 23.24 -11.08
N THR A 682 -17.35 22.20 -11.49
CA THR A 682 -17.82 21.14 -10.61
C THR A 682 -16.65 20.30 -10.10
N ALA A 683 -15.69 19.92 -10.96
CA ALA A 683 -14.48 19.21 -10.56
C ALA A 683 -13.66 20.02 -9.55
N HIS A 684 -13.51 21.33 -9.78
CA HIS A 684 -12.86 22.21 -8.81
C HIS A 684 -13.58 22.33 -7.47
N ASN A 685 -14.91 22.32 -7.49
CA ASN A 685 -15.72 22.31 -6.27
C ASN A 685 -15.53 21.00 -5.48
N LEU A 686 -15.55 19.88 -6.20
CA LEU A 686 -15.29 18.55 -5.62
C LEU A 686 -13.89 18.46 -5.03
N GLN A 687 -12.85 18.89 -5.74
CA GLN A 687 -11.47 18.94 -5.22
C GLN A 687 -11.43 19.70 -3.89
N ARG A 688 -12.09 20.85 -3.82
CA ARG A 688 -12.13 21.66 -2.60
C ARG A 688 -12.85 20.99 -1.42
N ARG A 689 -13.81 20.11 -1.68
CA ARG A 689 -14.53 19.36 -0.64
C ARG A 689 -13.80 18.09 -0.21
N LEU A 690 -13.06 17.46 -1.13
CA LEU A 690 -12.34 16.22 -0.88
C LEU A 690 -11.04 16.46 -0.14
N TYR A 691 -10.29 17.50 -0.52
CA TYR A 691 -8.94 17.76 -0.02
C TYR A 691 -8.98 18.74 1.15
N GLY A 692 -9.42 18.26 2.33
CA GLY A 692 -9.25 18.94 3.59
C GLY A 692 -7.83 18.77 4.15
N VAL A 693 -7.48 19.56 5.18
CA VAL A 693 -6.24 19.35 5.95
C VAL A 693 -6.21 17.93 6.51
N GLY A 694 -5.12 17.20 6.25
CA GLY A 694 -4.96 15.81 6.68
C GLY A 694 -5.58 14.77 5.74
N TRP A 695 -5.91 15.13 4.49
CA TRP A 695 -6.57 14.24 3.52
C TRP A 695 -5.77 12.97 3.18
N LEU A 696 -4.44 13.00 3.28
CA LEU A 696 -3.57 11.84 3.03
C LEU A 696 -3.65 10.75 4.11
N THR A 697 -4.26 11.02 5.26
CA THR A 697 -4.34 10.05 6.36
C THR A 697 -5.08 8.79 5.92
N GLY A 698 -6.25 8.92 5.29
CA GLY A 698 -7.03 7.78 4.82
C GLY A 698 -6.30 6.92 3.76
N PRO A 699 -5.80 7.51 2.65
CA PRO A 699 -4.98 6.80 1.68
C PRO A 699 -3.76 6.10 2.28
N TRP A 700 -3.08 6.74 3.24
CA TRP A 700 -1.94 6.16 3.93
C TRP A 700 -2.31 4.96 4.81
N GLU A 701 -3.36 5.07 5.61
CA GLU A 701 -3.85 3.96 6.45
C GLU A 701 -4.27 2.75 5.61
N GLN A 702 -4.90 3.00 4.46
CA GLN A 702 -5.26 1.94 3.52
C GLN A 702 -4.02 1.28 2.91
N MET A 703 -3.00 2.06 2.57
CA MET A 703 -1.72 1.56 2.07
C MET A 703 -1.02 0.68 3.12
N LEU A 704 -1.00 1.11 4.39
CA LEU A 704 -0.46 0.31 5.51
C LEU A 704 -1.24 -0.99 5.72
N ALA A 705 -2.57 -0.95 5.64
CA ALA A 705 -3.40 -2.15 5.76
C ALA A 705 -3.15 -3.15 4.62
N THR A 706 -2.91 -2.66 3.40
CA THR A 706 -2.52 -3.50 2.26
C THR A 706 -1.13 -4.10 2.47
N ALA A 707 -0.17 -3.31 2.95
CA ALA A 707 1.17 -3.78 3.31
C ALA A 707 1.12 -4.90 4.36
N ALA A 708 0.33 -4.72 5.42
CA ALA A 708 0.16 -5.72 6.48
C ALA A 708 -0.36 -7.06 5.94
N ARG A 709 -1.31 -7.02 5.01
CA ARG A 709 -1.84 -8.24 4.36
C ARG A 709 -0.79 -8.96 3.52
N GLN A 710 0.07 -8.23 2.84
CA GLN A 710 1.12 -8.79 1.97
C GLN A 710 2.29 -9.36 2.77
N VAL A 711 2.75 -8.63 3.78
CA VAL A 711 3.87 -9.04 4.63
C VAL A 711 3.43 -10.08 5.67
N ARG A 712 2.10 -10.27 5.88
CA ARG A 712 1.48 -11.13 6.91
C ARG A 712 1.94 -10.78 8.33
N GLU A 713 2.22 -9.52 8.56
CA GLU A 713 2.65 -8.97 9.84
C GLU A 713 1.79 -7.77 10.21
N ASP A 714 1.81 -7.40 11.50
CA ASP A 714 1.20 -6.16 11.98
C ASP A 714 1.85 -4.95 11.27
N PRO A 715 1.07 -3.94 10.80
CA PRO A 715 1.61 -2.70 10.24
C PRO A 715 2.68 -2.04 11.12
N ALA A 716 2.54 -2.12 12.44
CA ALA A 716 3.53 -1.63 13.39
C ALA A 716 4.90 -2.31 13.25
N ALA A 717 4.95 -3.55 12.75
CA ALA A 717 6.20 -4.28 12.54
C ALA A 717 7.06 -3.65 11.44
N LEU A 718 6.44 -2.99 10.44
CA LEU A 718 7.16 -2.28 9.38
C LEU A 718 7.99 -1.10 9.90
N PHE A 719 7.58 -0.49 11.01
CA PHE A 719 8.29 0.63 11.63
C PHE A 719 9.38 0.16 12.59
N ARG A 720 9.34 -1.09 13.07
CA ARG A 720 10.37 -1.66 13.93
C ARG A 720 11.64 -1.89 13.12
N MET A 721 12.76 -1.97 13.82
CA MET A 721 14.02 -2.30 13.21
C MET A 721 13.99 -3.75 12.69
N GLY A 722 13.59 -3.92 11.43
CA GLY A 722 13.90 -5.11 10.66
C GLY A 722 15.35 -5.06 10.20
N GLY A 723 15.99 -6.21 9.98
CA GLY A 723 17.33 -6.24 9.40
C GLY A 723 17.38 -5.45 8.08
N VAL A 724 18.44 -4.69 7.89
CA VAL A 724 18.73 -4.06 6.59
C VAL A 724 19.22 -5.15 5.66
N GLY A 725 18.49 -5.43 4.61
CA GLY A 725 18.91 -6.43 3.62
C GLY A 725 17.73 -7.16 2.96
N SER A 726 18.05 -7.93 1.93
CA SER A 726 17.10 -8.76 1.21
C SER A 726 16.36 -9.70 2.17
N GLY A 727 15.07 -9.45 2.39
CA GLY A 727 14.21 -10.28 3.24
C GLY A 727 13.56 -9.57 4.43
N SER A 728 13.86 -8.30 4.70
CA SER A 728 13.06 -7.52 5.65
C SER A 728 11.68 -7.22 5.07
N GLY A 729 10.62 -7.22 5.90
CA GLY A 729 9.27 -6.89 5.46
C GLY A 729 9.20 -5.51 4.79
N LEU A 730 9.86 -4.51 5.36
CA LEU A 730 9.93 -3.16 4.79
C LEU A 730 10.66 -3.13 3.45
N ASP A 731 11.79 -3.83 3.31
CA ASP A 731 12.55 -3.83 2.05
C ASP A 731 11.76 -4.54 0.94
N GLY A 732 11.16 -5.71 1.22
CA GLY A 732 10.30 -6.42 0.30
C GLY A 732 9.10 -5.59 -0.14
N TRP A 733 8.43 -4.93 0.79
CA TRP A 733 7.31 -4.05 0.48
C TRP A 733 7.73 -2.82 -0.32
N SER A 734 8.82 -2.17 0.07
CA SER A 734 9.34 -1.00 -0.65
C SER A 734 9.71 -1.33 -2.10
N HIS A 735 10.28 -2.52 -2.33
CA HIS A 735 10.59 -2.99 -3.66
C HIS A 735 9.32 -3.26 -4.48
N ALA A 736 8.33 -3.94 -3.89
CA ALA A 736 7.05 -4.21 -4.54
C ALA A 736 6.29 -2.93 -4.93
N VAL A 737 6.36 -1.88 -4.11
CA VAL A 737 5.79 -0.55 -4.41
C VAL A 737 6.56 0.11 -5.56
N ALA A 738 7.89 0.13 -5.50
CA ALA A 738 8.72 0.77 -6.53
C ALA A 738 8.62 0.07 -7.91
N THR A 739 8.31 -1.23 -7.93
CA THR A 739 8.08 -2.01 -9.16
C THR A 739 6.61 -2.06 -9.59
N HIS A 740 5.75 -1.27 -8.97
CA HIS A 740 4.30 -1.22 -9.22
C HIS A 740 3.56 -2.57 -9.06
N GLN A 741 4.15 -3.55 -8.39
CA GLN A 741 3.47 -4.79 -7.99
C GLN A 741 2.41 -4.52 -6.91
N VAL A 742 2.60 -3.47 -6.15
CA VAL A 742 1.68 -2.95 -5.14
C VAL A 742 1.38 -1.50 -5.49
N GLN A 743 0.09 -1.19 -5.56
CA GLN A 743 -0.38 0.15 -5.89
C GLN A 743 -1.24 0.70 -4.76
N SER A 744 -1.28 2.01 -4.62
CA SER A 744 -2.21 2.65 -3.71
C SER A 744 -3.65 2.47 -4.20
N GLU A 745 -4.55 2.11 -3.29
CA GLU A 745 -5.99 1.97 -3.56
C GLU A 745 -6.80 3.12 -2.96
N GLY A 746 -6.17 4.19 -2.54
CA GLY A 746 -6.80 5.32 -1.86
C GLY A 746 -7.92 6.01 -2.65
N ALA A 747 -7.92 5.84 -3.98
CA ALA A 747 -8.98 6.34 -4.85
C ALA A 747 -10.36 5.78 -4.51
N THR A 748 -10.45 4.51 -4.13
CA THR A 748 -11.74 3.83 -3.94
C THR A 748 -12.56 4.46 -2.82
N ALA A 749 -11.95 4.73 -1.67
CA ALA A 749 -12.63 5.33 -0.53
C ALA A 749 -13.05 6.79 -0.80
N LEU A 750 -12.22 7.55 -1.51
CA LEU A 750 -12.52 8.93 -1.87
C LEU A 750 -13.56 9.01 -2.98
N TRP A 751 -13.53 8.09 -3.95
CA TRP A 751 -14.57 7.98 -4.97
C TRP A 751 -15.94 7.67 -4.37
N GLY A 752 -16.02 6.78 -3.38
CA GLY A 752 -17.27 6.54 -2.63
C GLY A 752 -17.84 7.80 -1.97
N ARG A 753 -16.98 8.71 -1.49
CA ARG A 753 -17.42 10.02 -0.97
C ARG A 753 -17.95 10.93 -2.10
N VAL A 754 -17.34 10.91 -3.27
CA VAL A 754 -17.81 11.65 -4.45
C VAL A 754 -19.17 11.12 -4.87
N GLN A 755 -19.33 9.80 -4.96
CA GLN A 755 -20.62 9.18 -5.28
C GLN A 755 -21.73 9.57 -4.29
N ALA A 756 -21.42 9.58 -3.00
CA ALA A 756 -22.37 10.05 -1.99
C ALA A 756 -22.77 11.53 -2.19
N MET A 757 -21.87 12.36 -2.75
CA MET A 757 -22.21 13.75 -3.10
C MET A 757 -23.09 13.85 -4.37
N PHE A 758 -22.98 12.88 -5.28
CA PHE A 758 -23.90 12.79 -6.44
C PHE A 758 -25.32 12.43 -5.99
N ASP A 759 -25.44 11.57 -4.98
CA ASP A 759 -26.73 11.14 -4.43
C ASP A 759 -27.43 12.22 -3.59
N ASP A 760 -26.71 13.29 -3.21
CA ASP A 760 -27.29 14.42 -2.48
C ASP A 760 -27.88 15.47 -3.44
N PRO A 761 -29.23 15.57 -3.54
CA PRO A 761 -29.87 16.54 -4.42
C PRO A 761 -29.55 18.00 -4.09
N ALA A 762 -29.26 18.29 -2.81
CA ALA A 762 -28.93 19.64 -2.37
C ALA A 762 -27.53 20.09 -2.87
N SER A 763 -26.70 19.16 -3.33
CA SER A 763 -25.36 19.48 -3.85
C SER A 763 -25.40 20.16 -5.21
N GLY A 764 -26.44 19.92 -6.05
CA GLY A 764 -26.55 20.36 -7.44
C GLY A 764 -25.51 19.75 -8.39
N ILE A 765 -24.65 18.85 -7.89
CA ILE A 765 -23.51 18.29 -8.65
C ILE A 765 -24.01 17.36 -9.75
N ALA A 766 -24.92 16.45 -9.41
CA ALA A 766 -25.47 15.52 -10.39
C ALA A 766 -26.21 16.26 -11.51
N GLU A 767 -26.97 17.30 -11.19
CA GLU A 767 -27.68 18.14 -12.15
C GLU A 767 -26.71 18.85 -13.10
N ALA A 768 -25.66 19.44 -12.59
CA ALA A 768 -24.64 20.12 -13.41
C ALA A 768 -23.91 19.15 -14.36
N LEU A 769 -23.57 17.96 -13.88
CA LEU A 769 -22.83 16.96 -14.67
C LEU A 769 -23.70 16.21 -15.67
N THR A 770 -25.02 16.22 -15.51
CA THR A 770 -25.99 15.61 -16.43
C THR A 770 -26.85 16.64 -17.15
N ALA A 771 -26.47 17.91 -17.19
CA ALA A 771 -27.26 19.00 -17.77
C ALA A 771 -27.60 18.81 -19.26
N GLY A 772 -26.78 18.07 -20.01
CA GLY A 772 -27.04 17.66 -21.39
C GLY A 772 -27.01 16.14 -21.52
N VAL A 773 -27.87 15.62 -22.40
CA VAL A 773 -27.94 14.19 -22.74
C VAL A 773 -27.86 14.03 -24.25
N PHE A 774 -26.81 13.38 -24.72
CA PHE A 774 -26.73 12.99 -26.13
C PHE A 774 -27.42 11.65 -26.34
N VAL A 775 -28.37 11.58 -27.26
CA VAL A 775 -29.12 10.35 -27.57
C VAL A 775 -28.59 9.79 -28.91
N PRO A 776 -27.80 8.70 -28.89
CA PRO A 776 -27.18 8.16 -30.10
C PRO A 776 -28.19 7.80 -31.19
N THR A 777 -29.30 7.16 -30.83
CA THR A 777 -30.37 6.73 -31.76
C THR A 777 -30.97 7.87 -32.56
N THR A 778 -30.97 9.08 -32.06
CA THR A 778 -31.52 10.26 -32.75
C THR A 778 -30.43 11.23 -33.19
N GLY A 779 -29.20 11.06 -32.78
CA GLY A 779 -28.11 12.01 -33.03
C GLY A 779 -28.30 13.39 -32.40
N ARG A 780 -29.22 13.54 -31.44
CA ARG A 780 -29.61 14.84 -30.86
C ARG A 780 -29.15 14.95 -29.40
N GLN A 781 -28.82 16.15 -29.02
CA GLN A 781 -28.66 16.53 -27.64
C GLN A 781 -29.96 17.06 -27.08
N VAL A 782 -30.43 16.52 -25.97
CA VAL A 782 -31.66 16.87 -25.29
C VAL A 782 -31.41 17.23 -23.83
N SER A 783 -32.38 17.86 -23.18
CA SER A 783 -32.31 18.08 -21.75
C SER A 783 -32.61 16.78 -20.99
N PRO A 784 -32.12 16.60 -19.75
CA PRO A 784 -32.47 15.45 -18.91
C PRO A 784 -33.96 15.30 -18.69
N ALA A 785 -34.66 16.41 -18.54
CA ALA A 785 -36.10 16.43 -18.41
C ALA A 785 -36.82 15.94 -19.69
N GLU A 786 -36.32 16.31 -20.86
CA GLU A 786 -36.84 15.82 -22.14
C GLU A 786 -36.56 14.33 -22.33
N PHE A 787 -35.35 13.89 -22.00
CA PHE A 787 -34.93 12.48 -22.07
C PHE A 787 -35.78 11.58 -21.14
N SER A 788 -36.06 12.04 -19.93
CA SER A 788 -36.83 11.30 -18.93
C SER A 788 -38.37 11.54 -19.02
N ALA A 789 -38.81 12.58 -19.70
CA ALA A 789 -40.20 13.04 -19.70
C ALA A 789 -41.20 11.98 -20.15
N GLY A 790 -40.83 11.09 -21.06
CA GLY A 790 -41.67 9.97 -21.51
C GLY A 790 -41.90 8.89 -20.47
N LEU A 791 -41.04 8.79 -19.45
CA LEU A 791 -41.03 7.69 -18.48
C LEU A 791 -41.35 8.12 -17.06
N LEU A 792 -40.68 9.14 -16.53
CA LEU A 792 -40.67 9.40 -15.09
C LEU A 792 -41.65 10.51 -14.66
N ASP A 793 -41.75 11.61 -15.39
CA ASP A 793 -42.53 12.77 -14.94
C ASP A 793 -44.03 12.63 -15.15
N LYS A 794 -44.42 11.89 -16.15
CA LYS A 794 -45.87 11.66 -16.47
C LYS A 794 -46.44 10.41 -15.80
N ARG A 795 -45.62 9.67 -15.08
CA ARG A 795 -45.98 8.47 -14.35
C ARG A 795 -47.09 8.67 -13.32
N ARG A 796 -47.21 9.88 -12.77
CA ARG A 796 -48.16 10.20 -11.69
C ARG A 796 -49.41 10.94 -12.16
N ALA A 797 -49.44 11.45 -13.39
CA ALA A 797 -50.48 12.42 -13.76
C ALA A 797 -51.22 12.13 -15.09
N SER A 798 -50.78 11.13 -15.87
CA SER A 798 -51.43 10.89 -17.19
C SER A 798 -51.86 9.43 -17.37
N VAL A 799 -53.00 9.26 -17.98
CA VAL A 799 -53.48 7.94 -18.42
C VAL A 799 -52.54 7.46 -19.55
N PRO A 800 -51.94 6.26 -19.45
CA PRO A 800 -51.13 5.73 -20.53
C PRO A 800 -51.95 5.53 -21.80
N VAL A 801 -51.31 5.60 -22.94
CA VAL A 801 -51.93 5.26 -24.22
C VAL A 801 -52.36 3.79 -24.19
N PRO A 802 -53.60 3.45 -24.46
CA PRO A 802 -54.08 2.07 -24.48
C PRO A 802 -53.36 1.27 -25.58
N PHE A 803 -53.33 -0.06 -25.45
CA PHE A 803 -52.89 -0.94 -26.53
C PHE A 803 -53.79 -0.77 -27.75
N ASP A 804 -53.21 -1.01 -28.94
CA ASP A 804 -53.94 -0.87 -30.19
C ASP A 804 -55.16 -1.80 -30.26
N ALA A 805 -56.28 -1.26 -30.71
CA ALA A 805 -57.54 -2.01 -30.80
C ALA A 805 -57.45 -3.17 -31.80
N ALA A 806 -56.47 -3.16 -32.71
CA ALA A 806 -56.24 -4.25 -33.64
C ALA A 806 -55.76 -5.55 -32.97
N LEU A 807 -55.26 -5.46 -31.74
CA LEU A 807 -54.84 -6.64 -30.93
C LEU A 807 -56.04 -7.39 -30.33
N PHE A 808 -57.21 -6.81 -30.32
CA PHE A 808 -58.39 -7.33 -29.60
C PHE A 808 -59.58 -7.61 -30.55
N THR A 809 -60.41 -8.56 -30.17
CA THR A 809 -61.69 -8.66 -30.76
C THR A 809 -62.47 -7.37 -30.54
N PRO A 810 -63.47 -6.98 -31.40
CA PRO A 810 -64.26 -5.78 -31.18
C PRO A 810 -64.91 -5.70 -29.81
N ALA A 811 -65.30 -6.82 -29.23
CA ALA A 811 -65.89 -6.89 -27.90
C ALA A 811 -64.88 -6.60 -26.84
N ALA A 812 -63.69 -7.25 -26.89
CA ALA A 812 -62.58 -7.03 -25.96
C ALA A 812 -62.00 -5.61 -26.07
N ALA A 813 -61.82 -5.08 -27.27
CA ALA A 813 -61.37 -3.69 -27.49
C ALA A 813 -62.31 -2.68 -26.83
N THR A 814 -63.59 -2.96 -26.83
CA THR A 814 -64.60 -2.10 -26.15
C THR A 814 -64.52 -2.21 -24.65
N ALA A 815 -64.40 -3.41 -24.15
CA ALA A 815 -64.20 -3.71 -22.69
C ALA A 815 -62.85 -3.25 -22.19
N GLY A 816 -61.77 -3.43 -22.99
CA GLY A 816 -60.41 -3.14 -22.60
C GLY A 816 -59.99 -1.66 -22.56
N ARG A 817 -60.81 -0.75 -23.08
CA ARG A 817 -60.47 0.69 -23.12
C ARG A 817 -60.23 1.34 -21.78
N GLY A 818 -60.67 0.75 -20.66
CA GLY A 818 -60.41 1.22 -19.31
C GLY A 818 -59.39 0.37 -18.52
N ALA A 819 -58.81 -0.63 -19.16
CA ALA A 819 -58.15 -1.77 -18.52
C ALA A 819 -56.61 -1.81 -18.67
N VAL A 820 -56.01 -0.70 -19.00
CA VAL A 820 -54.56 -0.62 -19.15
C VAL A 820 -53.93 -0.18 -17.82
N ALA A 821 -53.21 -1.08 -17.19
CA ALA A 821 -52.42 -0.76 -16.03
C ALA A 821 -50.97 -0.43 -16.45
N VAL A 822 -50.45 0.65 -15.90
CA VAL A 822 -49.02 0.96 -15.97
C VAL A 822 -48.44 0.57 -14.63
N ASP A 823 -47.54 -0.38 -14.71
CA ASP A 823 -46.78 -0.77 -13.51
C ASP A 823 -45.57 0.14 -13.34
N GLU A 824 -45.25 0.43 -12.09
CA GLU A 824 -44.15 1.32 -11.78
C GLU A 824 -42.80 0.63 -12.07
N GLY A 825 -42.01 1.24 -12.96
CA GLY A 825 -40.66 0.78 -13.26
C GLY A 825 -39.71 1.02 -12.08
N ASP A 826 -38.75 0.18 -11.98
CA ASP A 826 -37.64 0.39 -11.05
C ASP A 826 -36.68 1.46 -11.60
N VAL A 827 -36.29 2.37 -10.73
CA VAL A 827 -35.24 3.36 -11.00
C VAL A 827 -34.02 2.97 -10.17
N ALA A 828 -32.99 2.47 -10.83
CA ALA A 828 -31.73 2.20 -10.21
C ALA A 828 -30.75 3.35 -10.49
N ARG A 829 -30.08 3.86 -9.46
CA ARG A 829 -29.02 4.85 -9.60
C ARG A 829 -27.71 4.28 -9.08
N SER A 830 -26.66 4.57 -9.80
CA SER A 830 -25.29 4.29 -9.39
C SER A 830 -24.41 5.48 -9.79
N GLY A 831 -24.01 6.29 -8.83
CA GLY A 831 -23.29 7.53 -9.12
C GLY A 831 -24.14 8.54 -9.91
N LEU A 832 -23.68 8.89 -11.11
CA LEU A 832 -24.42 9.75 -12.04
C LEU A 832 -25.34 8.98 -12.99
N GLU A 833 -25.17 7.67 -13.09
CA GLU A 833 -26.03 6.80 -13.90
C GLU A 833 -27.40 6.66 -13.27
N TYR A 834 -28.41 6.57 -14.13
CA TYR A 834 -29.70 6.02 -13.72
C TYR A 834 -30.26 5.11 -14.79
N ARG A 835 -31.05 4.12 -14.37
CA ARG A 835 -31.75 3.17 -15.23
C ARG A 835 -33.20 3.11 -14.78
N ALA A 836 -34.08 3.08 -15.73
CA ALA A 836 -35.53 3.02 -15.47
C ALA A 836 -36.20 2.08 -16.47
N VAL A 837 -37.04 1.18 -15.94
CA VAL A 837 -37.90 0.29 -16.70
C VAL A 837 -39.33 0.61 -16.33
N VAL A 838 -40.19 0.78 -17.34
CA VAL A 838 -41.65 0.87 -17.17
C VAL A 838 -42.27 -0.23 -18.02
N VAL A 839 -43.02 -1.09 -17.38
CA VAL A 839 -43.75 -2.15 -18.06
C VAL A 839 -45.23 -1.78 -18.05
N GLN A 840 -45.83 -1.62 -19.21
CA GLN A 840 -47.26 -1.45 -19.36
C GLN A 840 -47.91 -2.80 -19.58
N VAL A 841 -48.85 -3.13 -18.69
CA VAL A 841 -49.50 -4.45 -18.68
C VAL A 841 -51.00 -4.25 -18.83
N GLY A 842 -51.58 -4.90 -19.83
CA GLY A 842 -53.01 -4.91 -20.01
C GLY A 842 -53.75 -5.76 -18.98
N GLU A 843 -55.05 -5.54 -18.80
CA GLU A 843 -55.90 -6.51 -18.07
C GLU A 843 -55.82 -7.90 -18.69
N GLY A 844 -55.96 -8.91 -17.87
CA GLY A 844 -56.04 -10.26 -18.37
C GLY A 844 -57.36 -10.49 -19.07
N LEU A 845 -57.25 -10.84 -20.32
CA LEU A 845 -58.44 -11.21 -21.13
C LEU A 845 -58.33 -12.71 -21.46
N PRO A 846 -59.49 -13.37 -21.66
CA PRO A 846 -59.51 -14.72 -22.21
C PRO A 846 -58.72 -14.77 -23.53
N SER A 847 -57.92 -15.80 -23.73
CA SER A 847 -56.99 -15.84 -24.88
C SER A 847 -57.71 -15.81 -26.24
N TYR A 848 -58.95 -16.22 -26.32
CA TYR A 848 -59.75 -16.13 -27.54
C TYR A 848 -60.24 -14.71 -27.87
N GLU A 849 -60.16 -13.79 -26.96
CA GLU A 849 -60.49 -12.38 -27.17
C GLU A 849 -59.36 -11.58 -27.82
N PHE A 850 -58.14 -12.14 -27.88
CA PHE A 850 -57.06 -11.52 -28.60
C PHE A 850 -57.14 -11.85 -30.08
N ALA A 851 -57.39 -10.86 -30.89
CA ALA A 851 -57.27 -10.96 -32.32
C ALA A 851 -55.78 -10.78 -32.69
N MET A 852 -54.97 -11.77 -32.35
CA MET A 852 -53.53 -11.74 -32.61
C MET A 852 -53.18 -11.46 -34.07
N PHE A 853 -54.16 -11.32 -34.90
CA PHE A 853 -54.08 -11.32 -36.36
C PHE A 853 -55.03 -10.39 -37.05
N ALA A 854 -55.53 -9.35 -36.36
CA ALA A 854 -56.26 -8.28 -37.02
C ALA A 854 -55.33 -7.50 -37.96
N GLN A 855 -55.86 -6.96 -39.06
CA GLN A 855 -55.09 -6.14 -39.99
C GLN A 855 -54.66 -4.85 -39.32
N ALA A 856 -53.41 -4.42 -39.52
CA ALA A 856 -52.96 -3.11 -39.12
C ALA A 856 -53.73 -2.00 -39.85
N VAL A 857 -54.15 -0.98 -39.14
CA VAL A 857 -54.87 0.15 -39.70
C VAL A 857 -53.90 1.22 -40.24
N GLU A 858 -52.71 1.27 -39.64
CA GLU A 858 -51.62 2.14 -40.10
C GLU A 858 -50.29 1.43 -39.95
N SER A 859 -49.52 1.40 -41.03
CA SER A 859 -48.18 0.89 -41.06
C SER A 859 -47.18 2.02 -41.06
N HIS A 860 -46.24 1.92 -40.13
CA HIS A 860 -44.99 2.68 -40.24
C HIS A 860 -43.85 1.69 -40.51
N GLU A 861 -43.00 2.05 -41.46
CA GLU A 861 -41.76 1.31 -41.70
C GLU A 861 -40.96 1.33 -40.43
N PHE A 862 -40.70 0.16 -39.88
CA PHE A 862 -39.70 -0.03 -38.88
C PHE A 862 -38.35 0.06 -39.58
N GLU A 863 -37.53 1.02 -39.25
CA GLU A 863 -36.19 1.09 -39.80
C GLU A 863 -35.38 -0.15 -39.33
N PRO A 864 -35.01 -1.03 -40.25
CA PRO A 864 -34.31 -2.25 -39.90
C PRO A 864 -32.98 -1.92 -39.20
N THR A 865 -32.79 -2.56 -38.11
CA THR A 865 -31.60 -2.38 -37.29
C THR A 865 -30.47 -3.26 -37.82
N THR A 866 -29.63 -2.70 -38.62
CA THR A 866 -28.38 -3.39 -39.07
C THR A 866 -27.26 -3.34 -38.05
N ALA A 867 -27.48 -2.65 -36.94
CA ALA A 867 -26.40 -2.28 -36.05
C ALA A 867 -26.09 -3.28 -34.90
N ILE A 868 -27.06 -4.13 -34.54
CA ILE A 868 -26.85 -5.09 -33.45
C ILE A 868 -26.51 -6.47 -34.06
N ARG A 869 -25.28 -6.71 -34.38
CA ARG A 869 -24.76 -8.06 -34.68
C ARG A 869 -23.79 -8.52 -33.63
N ALA A 870 -23.92 -9.78 -33.26
CA ALA A 870 -23.07 -10.42 -32.25
C ALA A 870 -21.57 -10.17 -32.49
N LEU A 871 -20.92 -9.56 -31.56
CA LEU A 871 -19.48 -9.44 -31.47
C LEU A 871 -18.83 -10.75 -30.96
N GLY A 872 -19.48 -11.88 -31.20
CA GLY A 872 -19.18 -13.06 -30.39
C GLY A 872 -18.70 -14.32 -31.10
N THR A 873 -18.51 -14.38 -32.39
CA THR A 873 -18.15 -15.66 -33.02
C THR A 873 -16.82 -15.72 -33.76
N ASP A 874 -16.20 -14.62 -34.07
CA ASP A 874 -14.90 -14.68 -34.77
C ASP A 874 -13.84 -13.89 -34.00
N GLY A 875 -12.98 -14.66 -33.31
CA GLY A 875 -11.77 -14.15 -32.67
C GLY A 875 -10.70 -13.84 -33.71
N GLU A 876 -10.86 -12.76 -34.43
CA GLU A 876 -9.75 -12.13 -35.13
C GLU A 876 -9.55 -10.72 -34.58
N ASP A 877 -8.47 -10.57 -33.83
CA ASP A 877 -7.90 -9.30 -33.43
C ASP A 877 -7.61 -8.46 -34.68
N THR A 878 -8.52 -7.58 -35.05
CA THR A 878 -8.20 -6.49 -35.95
C THR A 878 -7.67 -5.35 -35.10
N PRO A 879 -6.42 -4.88 -35.29
CA PRO A 879 -5.90 -3.75 -34.53
C PRO A 879 -6.75 -2.50 -34.77
N PRO A 880 -6.93 -1.65 -33.78
CA PRO A 880 -7.68 -0.42 -33.95
C PRO A 880 -6.97 0.46 -34.98
N SER A 881 -7.67 0.79 -36.05
CA SER A 881 -7.20 1.83 -36.98
C SER A 881 -7.08 3.15 -36.22
N GLU A 882 -5.87 3.67 -36.19
CA GLU A 882 -5.58 5.04 -35.80
C GLU A 882 -6.46 6.01 -36.59
N SER A 883 -6.89 7.00 -35.89
CA SER A 883 -7.39 8.31 -36.28
C SER A 883 -8.84 8.59 -35.90
N MET A 884 -9.04 9.39 -34.89
CA MET A 884 -9.30 10.81 -35.03
C MET A 884 -9.26 11.52 -33.69
N VAL A 885 -8.32 12.42 -33.64
CA VAL A 885 -8.23 13.52 -32.72
C VAL A 885 -9.41 14.45 -32.96
N PHE A 886 -10.18 14.73 -31.96
CA PHE A 886 -10.85 16.03 -31.76
C PHE A 886 -10.78 16.37 -30.27
#